data_b9e42eef588cffcdb40731bee7f84747
#
_entry.id   b9e42eef588cffcdb40731bee7f84747
#
_cell.length_a   1.000
_cell.length_b   1.000
_cell.length_c   1.000
_cell.angle_alpha   90.00
_cell.angle_beta   90.00
_cell.angle_gamma   90.00
#
_symmetry.space_group_name_H-M   'P 1'
#
loop_
_entity.id
_entity.type
_entity.pdbx_description
1 polymer ?
#
loop_
_entity_poly.entity_id
_entity_poly.type
_entity_poly.pdbx_seq_one_letter_code
_entity_poly.pdbx_strand_id
1 'polypeptide(L)'
;MKIKFCGAARRVTGSCHMICFDGGSVLVDCGMRQGADEKGPLGAGDFAFDPSSISAVLLTHAHIDHSGLLPLLVKRGFNGKIVTTKATAELSGIMLPDSAHIQEQDAEYQNRKNLRAGKPMVEPMYTAADVQKTLELFQPVSYGDIVEIIPGLRARFVDVGHLLGSAAIEIWIEEKSTTTKLVFSGDIGREERPILRDPASIDEADYLVIEGTYGDREHDVVREEDKEKQLADVLKEGIAKGGNIVIPSFAVGRTQELLYTIKRLLMKNAVPGLEKVPVFVDSPLGINATKVYERCAREYYDEEALDMLKSGGSPFDLPTLRVAETGEESKLINFQPGCNIIISSSGMCDAGRIRHHLKHNLYRPDSTILFVGYQANGTLGRILLDGAKSVKLFGEQIQVNASIRRIEGFSGHAGRSELLQWIRGIGKPPKCVFLVHGESSVLDKFAADVRALGLDAEIPDLLDEYGLSYGSSGVVRMPALSPKKDSEPDLFIGTRLNMIARLWGINGAFYAMRATEPLYDTAIGVADEIRQNLNGIHTKFSAGAITMPFTAAAALILDQHGVLRLDDKLGKYVPEYAHGDEITIREILLNQKAVPDYVDYSMAFKLYTQAHEQGLNEKAKLQLEWNALNSPISDEEILSIVNELPVVTNTETSCGKRSSFRLLGMALERACAKSLKEIFEQLIFSGLSLKDTSFGGEAGVTYSTNAAEERIQLPSPENMGGEAGILTSAYDLVRFGIALENGVLLDEEHTDIFFAPEACGLMNVNGWFYADSGYSCGQSCLYMNLQYNVAAAMLMNAPCTLEDTDDVGAYSFAQRMRYEMDDVYIRKDVIELAPIDVSNVYAILKLSVDSKQQGFVAENALSLAEAVALEGKALPYAIVQNGVAVGFAMIYVDGEHGEYCIWRLMIDKRFQHKGFGTAAMKLVIAELKRLGADKITLSVEPDNEDAASLYRKLGFAFNGRLEDGEAYMELKL
;
A
#
# COMPACT_ATOMS: atom_id res chain seq x y z
N MET A 1 -18.55 -5.90 -3.46
CA MET A 1 -18.11 -4.48 -3.44
C MET A 1 -17.04 -4.28 -2.40
N LYS A 2 -16.04 -3.41 -2.66
CA LYS A 2 -14.96 -3.08 -1.70
C LYS A 2 -14.56 -1.61 -1.80
N ILE A 3 -14.01 -1.07 -0.71
CA ILE A 3 -13.39 0.25 -0.67
C ILE A 3 -11.90 0.12 -0.35
N LYS A 4 -11.05 0.91 -1.03
CA LYS A 4 -9.61 1.00 -0.80
C LYS A 4 -9.22 2.44 -0.52
N PHE A 5 -8.44 2.65 0.54
CA PHE A 5 -7.99 3.97 0.98
C PHE A 5 -6.61 4.29 0.39
N CYS A 6 -6.59 4.94 -0.77
CA CYS A 6 -5.38 5.24 -1.53
C CYS A 6 -4.69 6.54 -1.10
N GLY A 7 -5.30 7.32 -0.18
CA GLY A 7 -4.77 8.58 0.32
C GLY A 7 -5.56 9.11 1.51
N ALA A 8 -5.07 10.17 2.16
CA ALA A 8 -5.60 10.79 3.38
C ALA A 8 -5.93 9.81 4.53
N ALA A 9 -5.31 8.64 4.55
CA ALA A 9 -5.42 7.65 5.59
C ALA A 9 -4.38 7.94 6.67
N ARG A 10 -4.81 8.26 7.90
CA ARG A 10 -3.99 8.78 9.02
C ARG A 10 -3.13 9.99 8.65
N ARG A 11 -3.56 10.75 7.67
CA ARG A 11 -2.89 11.95 7.11
C ARG A 11 -3.92 12.96 6.69
N VAL A 12 -3.51 14.23 6.59
CA VAL A 12 -4.40 15.35 6.29
C VAL A 12 -4.44 15.68 4.80
N THR A 13 -3.49 15.18 3.97
CA THR A 13 -3.43 15.56 2.55
C THR A 13 -3.43 14.34 1.62
N GLY A 14 -3.80 14.57 0.36
CA GLY A 14 -3.79 13.58 -0.69
C GLY A 14 -5.00 12.65 -0.68
N SER A 15 -6.21 13.20 -0.47
CA SER A 15 -7.46 12.42 -0.45
C SER A 15 -7.67 11.65 -1.75
N CYS A 16 -7.82 10.33 -1.62
CA CYS A 16 -8.04 9.43 -2.76
C CYS A 16 -8.59 8.09 -2.26
N HIS A 17 -9.83 7.79 -2.60
CA HIS A 17 -10.51 6.57 -2.17
C HIS A 17 -11.07 5.83 -3.37
N MET A 18 -10.81 4.54 -3.49
CA MET A 18 -11.24 3.73 -4.62
C MET A 18 -12.37 2.77 -4.21
N ILE A 19 -13.46 2.81 -4.94
CA ILE A 19 -14.57 1.88 -4.82
C ILE A 19 -14.48 0.91 -5.98
N CYS A 20 -14.47 -0.40 -5.68
CA CYS A 20 -14.49 -1.46 -6.68
C CYS A 20 -15.75 -2.31 -6.51
N PHE A 21 -16.45 -2.56 -7.61
CA PHE A 21 -17.64 -3.39 -7.66
C PHE A 21 -17.77 -4.07 -9.03
N ASP A 22 -18.77 -4.92 -9.23
CA ASP A 22 -18.93 -5.69 -10.48
C ASP A 22 -19.00 -4.80 -11.74
N GLY A 23 -19.46 -3.55 -11.61
CA GLY A 23 -19.58 -2.58 -12.72
C GLY A 23 -18.29 -1.81 -13.03
N GLY A 24 -17.23 -1.93 -12.25
CA GLY A 24 -15.95 -1.21 -12.46
C GLY A 24 -15.33 -0.62 -11.21
N SER A 25 -14.39 0.30 -11.41
CA SER A 25 -13.70 1.02 -10.32
C SER A 25 -13.89 2.53 -10.46
N VAL A 26 -14.25 3.19 -9.36
CA VAL A 26 -14.50 4.64 -9.31
C VAL A 26 -13.67 5.25 -8.17
N LEU A 27 -13.09 6.43 -8.40
CA LEU A 27 -12.41 7.18 -7.35
C LEU A 27 -13.35 8.20 -6.73
N VAL A 28 -13.21 8.43 -5.44
CA VAL A 28 -13.66 9.62 -4.75
C VAL A 28 -12.41 10.41 -4.39
N ASP A 29 -12.26 11.59 -4.99
CA ASP A 29 -11.08 12.45 -5.00
C ASP A 29 -9.83 11.83 -5.63
N CYS A 30 -8.87 12.70 -5.99
CA CYS A 30 -7.55 12.33 -6.48
C CYS A 30 -6.58 13.47 -6.13
N GLY A 31 -6.26 13.57 -4.85
CA GLY A 31 -5.56 14.68 -4.24
C GLY A 31 -4.04 14.56 -4.23
N MET A 32 -3.39 15.71 -4.23
CA MET A 32 -1.94 15.81 -4.10
C MET A 32 -1.51 15.74 -2.63
N ARG A 33 -0.49 14.94 -2.34
CA ARG A 33 0.15 14.92 -1.03
C ARG A 33 1.03 16.14 -0.87
N GLN A 34 1.05 16.75 0.31
CA GLN A 34 1.77 17.99 0.57
C GLN A 34 2.64 17.88 1.84
N GLY A 35 3.76 18.61 1.85
CA GLY A 35 4.63 18.72 3.03
C GLY A 35 5.25 17.40 3.47
N ALA A 36 5.01 17.01 4.72
CA ALA A 36 5.53 15.75 5.27
C ALA A 36 4.95 14.50 4.58
N ASP A 37 3.74 14.60 4.05
CA ASP A 37 3.02 13.50 3.42
C ASP A 37 3.60 13.11 2.05
N GLU A 38 4.34 14.02 1.38
CA GLU A 38 5.09 13.74 0.14
C GLU A 38 6.18 12.69 0.33
N LYS A 39 6.71 12.57 1.55
CA LYS A 39 7.79 11.62 1.91
C LYS A 39 7.24 10.28 2.41
N GLY A 40 5.98 10.04 2.24
CA GLY A 40 5.31 8.80 2.62
C GLY A 40 5.64 7.60 1.71
N PRO A 41 5.06 6.43 2.00
CA PRO A 41 5.31 5.18 1.26
C PRO A 41 4.97 5.26 -0.23
N LEU A 42 3.98 6.08 -0.58
CA LEU A 42 3.71 6.47 -1.97
C LEU A 42 4.34 7.83 -2.20
N GLY A 43 5.19 7.97 -3.20
CA GLY A 43 5.76 9.26 -3.61
C GLY A 43 4.69 10.27 -4.02
N ALA A 44 5.08 11.55 -4.13
CA ALA A 44 4.14 12.66 -4.37
C ALA A 44 3.18 12.44 -5.57
N GLY A 45 3.63 11.72 -6.61
CA GLY A 45 2.85 11.43 -7.82
C GLY A 45 2.56 9.95 -8.06
N ASP A 46 2.67 9.07 -7.06
CA ASP A 46 2.44 7.64 -7.27
C ASP A 46 0.99 7.23 -7.00
N PHE A 47 0.46 6.39 -7.89
CA PHE A 47 -0.84 5.75 -7.72
C PHE A 47 -0.68 4.30 -7.28
N ALA A 48 -1.54 3.85 -6.37
CA ALA A 48 -1.60 2.47 -5.91
C ALA A 48 -2.54 1.59 -6.77
N PHE A 49 -2.85 2.05 -7.96
CA PHE A 49 -3.74 1.41 -8.93
C PHE A 49 -3.33 1.84 -10.35
N ASP A 50 -3.80 1.11 -11.35
CA ASP A 50 -3.63 1.52 -12.75
C ASP A 50 -4.64 2.63 -13.11
N PRO A 51 -4.19 3.85 -13.45
CA PRO A 51 -5.06 4.95 -13.87
C PRO A 51 -6.03 4.61 -15.01
N SER A 52 -5.60 3.75 -15.95
CA SER A 52 -6.44 3.33 -17.08
C SER A 52 -7.60 2.42 -16.69
N SER A 53 -7.54 1.80 -15.51
CA SER A 53 -8.61 0.93 -14.99
C SER A 53 -9.75 1.70 -14.31
N ILE A 54 -9.60 3.01 -14.11
CA ILE A 54 -10.60 3.84 -13.42
C ILE A 54 -11.68 4.28 -14.42
N SER A 55 -12.93 4.00 -14.09
CA SER A 55 -14.08 4.31 -14.95
C SER A 55 -14.56 5.75 -14.80
N ALA A 56 -14.50 6.31 -13.59
CA ALA A 56 -14.89 7.70 -13.30
C ALA A 56 -14.22 8.20 -12.02
N VAL A 57 -14.19 9.53 -11.85
CA VAL A 57 -13.81 10.20 -10.59
C VAL A 57 -14.99 11.04 -10.11
N LEU A 58 -15.32 10.95 -8.83
CA LEU A 58 -16.26 11.81 -8.12
C LEU A 58 -15.44 12.79 -7.27
N LEU A 59 -15.47 14.07 -7.58
CA LEU A 59 -14.65 15.07 -6.89
C LEU A 59 -15.51 15.85 -5.89
N THR A 60 -15.13 15.78 -4.61
CA THR A 60 -15.85 16.44 -3.52
C THR A 60 -15.73 17.96 -3.56
N HIS A 61 -14.52 18.48 -3.74
CA HIS A 61 -14.25 19.93 -3.85
C HIS A 61 -12.88 20.20 -4.49
N ALA A 62 -12.57 21.48 -4.73
CA ALA A 62 -11.47 21.90 -5.59
C ALA A 62 -10.11 22.01 -4.92
N HIS A 63 -9.95 21.85 -3.60
CA HIS A 63 -8.63 21.94 -2.96
C HIS A 63 -7.63 20.96 -3.57
N ILE A 64 -6.37 21.35 -3.61
CA ILE A 64 -5.30 20.61 -4.29
C ILE A 64 -5.05 19.23 -3.65
N ASP A 65 -5.26 19.08 -2.36
CA ASP A 65 -5.19 17.81 -1.65
C ASP A 65 -6.40 16.87 -1.91
N HIS A 66 -7.39 17.32 -2.71
CA HIS A 66 -8.51 16.53 -3.25
C HIS A 66 -8.50 16.42 -4.77
N SER A 67 -7.97 17.41 -5.49
CA SER A 67 -8.03 17.50 -6.96
C SER A 67 -6.67 17.45 -7.65
N GLY A 68 -5.57 17.69 -6.93
CA GLY A 68 -4.28 18.06 -7.49
C GLY A 68 -3.55 16.99 -8.29
N LEU A 69 -3.91 15.72 -8.19
CA LEU A 69 -3.35 14.64 -9.03
C LEU A 69 -4.24 14.27 -10.22
N LEU A 70 -5.39 14.91 -10.42
CA LEU A 70 -6.24 14.67 -11.58
C LEU A 70 -5.49 14.82 -12.93
N PRO A 71 -4.65 15.88 -13.14
CA PRO A 71 -3.91 15.99 -14.39
C PRO A 71 -2.88 14.88 -14.60
N LEU A 72 -2.26 14.40 -13.52
CA LEU A 72 -1.35 13.27 -13.58
C LEU A 72 -2.10 11.95 -13.85
N LEU A 73 -3.28 11.78 -13.28
CA LEU A 73 -4.15 10.64 -13.55
C LEU A 73 -4.48 10.55 -15.05
N VAL A 74 -4.87 11.67 -15.67
CA VAL A 74 -5.15 11.76 -17.12
C VAL A 74 -3.89 11.53 -17.95
N LYS A 75 -2.76 12.14 -17.59
CA LYS A 75 -1.45 11.91 -18.23
C LYS A 75 -1.06 10.43 -18.22
N ARG A 76 -1.47 9.66 -17.19
CA ARG A 76 -1.17 8.23 -17.05
C ARG A 76 -2.28 7.30 -17.58
N GLY A 77 -3.22 7.82 -18.39
CA GLY A 77 -4.15 7.00 -19.17
C GLY A 77 -5.60 6.99 -18.71
N PHE A 78 -5.97 7.72 -17.65
CA PHE A 78 -7.38 7.89 -17.31
C PHE A 78 -8.10 8.69 -18.41
N ASN A 79 -9.25 8.21 -18.84
CA ASN A 79 -10.08 8.84 -19.89
C ASN A 79 -11.57 8.85 -19.53
N GLY A 80 -11.92 8.53 -18.27
CA GLY A 80 -13.27 8.57 -17.76
C GLY A 80 -13.75 9.99 -17.45
N LYS A 81 -14.97 10.10 -16.90
CA LYS A 81 -15.56 11.39 -16.52
C LYS A 81 -15.10 11.80 -15.12
N ILE A 82 -14.93 13.11 -14.91
CA ILE A 82 -14.71 13.72 -13.59
C ILE A 82 -16.01 14.45 -13.24
N VAL A 83 -16.80 13.84 -12.35
CA VAL A 83 -18.13 14.37 -11.97
C VAL A 83 -18.01 15.18 -10.68
N THR A 84 -18.50 16.40 -10.69
CA THR A 84 -18.46 17.31 -9.53
C THR A 84 -19.49 18.41 -9.67
N THR A 85 -19.62 19.27 -8.66
CA THR A 85 -20.49 20.44 -8.75
C THR A 85 -19.94 21.48 -9.74
N LYS A 86 -20.81 22.32 -10.27
CA LYS A 86 -20.43 23.37 -11.21
C LYS A 86 -19.38 24.33 -10.62
N ALA A 87 -19.54 24.76 -9.38
CA ALA A 87 -18.58 25.68 -8.77
C ALA A 87 -17.22 25.00 -8.50
N THR A 88 -17.21 23.75 -8.09
CA THR A 88 -15.97 22.95 -7.96
C THR A 88 -15.25 22.82 -9.30
N ALA A 89 -15.98 22.57 -10.39
CA ALA A 89 -15.39 22.53 -11.73
C ALA A 89 -14.76 23.87 -12.14
N GLU A 90 -15.47 25.00 -11.89
CA GLU A 90 -14.95 26.34 -12.18
C GLU A 90 -13.72 26.68 -11.34
N LEU A 91 -13.72 26.34 -10.03
CA LEU A 91 -12.56 26.53 -9.15
C LEU A 91 -11.37 25.64 -9.57
N SER A 92 -11.62 24.39 -9.90
CA SER A 92 -10.58 23.49 -10.44
C SER A 92 -9.98 24.06 -11.74
N GLY A 93 -10.80 24.72 -12.56
CA GLY A 93 -10.38 25.40 -13.79
C GLY A 93 -9.39 26.55 -13.60
N ILE A 94 -9.23 27.05 -12.37
CA ILE A 94 -8.21 28.07 -12.03
C ILE A 94 -7.11 27.51 -11.14
N MET A 95 -7.41 26.54 -10.28
CA MET A 95 -6.46 25.99 -9.32
C MET A 95 -5.48 25.00 -9.96
N LEU A 96 -5.95 24.12 -10.84
CA LEU A 96 -5.09 23.14 -11.52
C LEU A 96 -4.09 23.81 -12.48
N PRO A 97 -4.44 24.83 -13.28
CA PRO A 97 -3.47 25.59 -14.07
C PRO A 97 -2.43 26.31 -13.21
N ASP A 98 -2.81 26.88 -12.08
CA ASP A 98 -1.90 27.55 -11.14
C ASP A 98 -0.91 26.52 -10.56
N SER A 99 -1.40 25.33 -10.17
CA SER A 99 -0.57 24.22 -9.69
C SER A 99 0.42 23.73 -10.76
N ALA A 100 0.00 23.57 -12.01
CA ALA A 100 0.89 23.18 -13.10
C ALA A 100 1.99 24.23 -13.32
N HIS A 101 1.61 25.51 -13.34
CA HIS A 101 2.57 26.61 -13.51
C HIS A 101 3.63 26.64 -12.40
N ILE A 102 3.24 26.42 -11.15
CA ILE A 102 4.18 26.32 -10.02
C ILE A 102 5.15 25.16 -10.24
N GLN A 103 4.66 23.97 -10.61
CA GLN A 103 5.50 22.80 -10.85
C GLN A 103 6.47 22.98 -12.03
N GLU A 104 6.01 23.60 -13.10
CA GLU A 104 6.85 23.94 -14.27
C GLU A 104 7.98 24.91 -13.86
N GLN A 105 7.67 25.95 -13.09
CA GLN A 105 8.68 26.90 -12.59
C GLN A 105 9.68 26.23 -11.63
N ASP A 106 9.22 25.35 -10.73
CA ASP A 106 10.07 24.64 -9.81
C ASP A 106 11.00 23.67 -10.55
N ALA A 107 10.49 22.96 -11.55
CA ALA A 107 11.30 22.10 -12.42
C ALA A 107 12.36 22.91 -13.20
N GLU A 108 11.99 24.05 -13.78
CA GLU A 108 12.93 24.95 -14.46
C GLU A 108 14.03 25.46 -13.49
N TYR A 109 13.63 25.89 -12.30
CA TYR A 109 14.58 26.36 -11.29
C TYR A 109 15.54 25.26 -10.86
N GLN A 110 15.04 24.06 -10.62
CA GLN A 110 15.84 22.91 -10.27
C GLN A 110 16.76 22.50 -11.43
N ASN A 111 16.28 22.55 -12.65
CA ASN A 111 17.04 22.22 -13.86
C ASN A 111 18.20 23.19 -14.11
N ARG A 112 18.01 24.47 -13.83
CA ARG A 112 19.11 25.44 -13.85
C ARG A 112 20.22 25.11 -12.84
N LYS A 113 19.86 24.57 -11.66
CA LYS A 113 20.83 24.09 -10.65
C LYS A 113 21.47 22.77 -11.09
N ASN A 114 20.65 21.83 -11.59
CA ASN A 114 21.12 20.52 -12.02
C ASN A 114 22.11 20.63 -13.19
N LEU A 115 21.81 21.50 -14.16
CA LEU A 115 22.74 21.77 -15.28
C LEU A 115 24.12 22.23 -14.79
N ARG A 116 24.16 23.14 -13.81
CA ARG A 116 25.44 23.62 -13.23
C ARG A 116 26.17 22.55 -12.41
N ALA A 117 25.42 21.58 -11.87
CA ALA A 117 25.93 20.52 -11.02
C ALA A 117 26.18 19.19 -11.79
N GLY A 118 25.96 19.15 -13.11
CA GLY A 118 26.06 17.93 -13.93
C GLY A 118 25.05 16.84 -13.55
N LYS A 119 23.90 17.21 -12.95
CA LYS A 119 22.85 16.28 -12.53
C LYS A 119 21.77 16.14 -13.63
N PRO A 120 21.01 15.01 -13.64
CA PRO A 120 19.90 14.83 -14.55
C PRO A 120 18.85 15.94 -14.42
N MET A 121 18.19 16.25 -15.52
CA MET A 121 17.04 17.16 -15.55
C MET A 121 15.82 16.49 -14.91
N VAL A 122 14.96 17.28 -14.27
CA VAL A 122 13.70 16.84 -13.68
C VAL A 122 12.53 17.37 -14.52
N GLU A 123 11.49 16.58 -14.65
CA GLU A 123 10.24 16.97 -15.30
C GLU A 123 9.17 17.30 -14.24
N PRO A 124 8.25 18.25 -14.53
CA PRO A 124 7.08 18.44 -13.67
C PRO A 124 6.18 17.20 -13.72
N MET A 125 5.47 16.91 -12.63
CA MET A 125 4.53 15.78 -12.59
C MET A 125 3.52 15.86 -13.74
N TYR A 126 3.01 17.06 -14.01
CA TYR A 126 2.16 17.37 -15.15
C TYR A 126 2.36 18.82 -15.60
N THR A 127 1.88 19.14 -16.77
CA THR A 127 2.03 20.44 -17.45
C THR A 127 0.68 21.11 -17.64
N ALA A 128 0.68 22.37 -18.06
CA ALA A 128 -0.53 23.11 -18.45
C ALA A 128 -1.33 22.38 -19.57
N ALA A 129 -0.65 21.68 -20.47
CA ALA A 129 -1.30 20.88 -21.51
C ALA A 129 -2.06 19.67 -20.95
N ASP A 130 -1.53 19.02 -19.90
CA ASP A 130 -2.19 17.90 -19.22
C ASP A 130 -3.42 18.40 -18.44
N VAL A 131 -3.32 19.58 -17.85
CA VAL A 131 -4.46 20.23 -17.19
C VAL A 131 -5.58 20.52 -18.20
N GLN A 132 -5.26 21.05 -19.38
CA GLN A 132 -6.27 21.34 -20.38
C GLN A 132 -7.07 20.09 -20.77
N LYS A 133 -6.40 18.98 -21.01
CA LYS A 133 -7.06 17.68 -21.28
C LYS A 133 -7.92 17.23 -20.11
N THR A 134 -7.47 17.46 -18.89
CA THR A 134 -8.21 17.09 -17.67
C THR A 134 -9.51 17.87 -17.56
N LEU A 135 -9.47 19.17 -17.81
CA LEU A 135 -10.65 20.03 -17.75
C LEU A 135 -11.74 19.67 -18.78
N GLU A 136 -11.37 19.05 -19.91
CA GLU A 136 -12.33 18.53 -20.89
C GLU A 136 -13.11 17.32 -20.39
N LEU A 137 -12.64 16.62 -19.36
CA LEU A 137 -13.29 15.45 -18.77
C LEU A 137 -14.27 15.81 -17.63
N PHE A 138 -14.31 17.07 -17.21
CA PHE A 138 -15.23 17.51 -16.16
C PHE A 138 -16.68 17.46 -16.62
N GLN A 139 -17.52 16.87 -15.79
CA GLN A 139 -18.97 16.82 -15.97
C GLN A 139 -19.65 17.50 -14.76
N PRO A 140 -20.01 18.77 -14.85
CA PRO A 140 -20.69 19.46 -13.76
C PRO A 140 -22.12 18.94 -13.53
N VAL A 141 -22.51 18.84 -12.25
CA VAL A 141 -23.86 18.50 -11.78
C VAL A 141 -24.37 19.52 -10.77
N SER A 142 -25.68 19.57 -10.54
CA SER A 142 -26.27 20.41 -9.48
C SER A 142 -26.38 19.64 -8.18
N TYR A 143 -26.40 20.36 -7.06
CA TYR A 143 -26.74 19.76 -5.78
C TYR A 143 -28.15 19.14 -5.80
N GLY A 144 -28.26 17.98 -5.16
CA GLY A 144 -29.53 17.23 -5.04
C GLY A 144 -29.89 16.35 -6.23
N ASP A 145 -29.28 16.57 -7.41
CA ASP A 145 -29.54 15.73 -8.58
C ASP A 145 -28.92 14.35 -8.40
N ILE A 146 -29.70 13.30 -8.65
CA ILE A 146 -29.21 11.90 -8.70
C ILE A 146 -28.82 11.60 -10.14
N VAL A 147 -27.54 11.34 -10.37
CA VAL A 147 -26.99 11.06 -11.70
C VAL A 147 -26.39 9.66 -11.76
N GLU A 148 -26.59 8.96 -12.87
CA GLU A 148 -25.89 7.72 -13.15
C GLU A 148 -24.47 8.03 -13.64
N ILE A 149 -23.49 7.53 -12.91
CA ILE A 149 -22.06 7.76 -13.18
C ILE A 149 -21.56 6.72 -14.19
N ILE A 150 -21.75 5.45 -13.84
CA ILE A 150 -21.52 4.27 -14.67
C ILE A 150 -22.64 3.25 -14.38
N PRO A 151 -22.85 2.25 -15.24
CA PRO A 151 -23.90 1.25 -15.00
C PRO A 151 -23.79 0.62 -13.61
N GLY A 152 -24.89 0.68 -12.84
CA GLY A 152 -24.98 0.16 -11.48
C GLY A 152 -24.45 1.10 -10.39
N LEU A 153 -23.94 2.29 -10.72
CA LEU A 153 -23.53 3.30 -9.74
C LEU A 153 -24.19 4.64 -10.02
N ARG A 154 -24.93 5.15 -9.03
CA ARG A 154 -25.56 6.49 -9.04
C ARG A 154 -24.97 7.33 -7.92
N ALA A 155 -24.87 8.63 -8.11
CA ALA A 155 -24.38 9.57 -7.10
C ALA A 155 -25.26 10.81 -7.00
N ARG A 156 -25.24 11.43 -5.79
CA ARG A 156 -25.83 12.74 -5.49
C ARG A 156 -24.84 13.57 -4.70
N PHE A 157 -24.70 14.83 -5.07
CA PHE A 157 -23.83 15.78 -4.39
C PHE A 157 -24.66 16.64 -3.45
N VAL A 158 -24.23 16.79 -2.20
CA VAL A 158 -24.96 17.49 -1.13
C VAL A 158 -24.03 18.55 -0.53
N ASP A 159 -24.51 19.79 -0.38
CA ASP A 159 -23.71 20.92 0.11
C ASP A 159 -23.21 20.66 1.55
N VAL A 160 -21.92 20.88 1.80
CA VAL A 160 -21.30 20.75 3.13
C VAL A 160 -20.60 22.02 3.59
N GLY A 161 -20.76 23.16 2.92
CA GLY A 161 -20.37 24.49 3.38
C GLY A 161 -18.87 24.74 3.60
N HIS A 162 -17.98 23.82 3.16
CA HIS A 162 -16.53 23.96 3.37
C HIS A 162 -15.88 24.94 2.39
N LEU A 163 -16.20 24.82 1.13
CA LEU A 163 -15.73 25.66 0.03
C LEU A 163 -16.87 25.85 -0.96
N LEU A 164 -16.81 26.90 -1.79
CA LEU A 164 -17.82 27.12 -2.83
C LEU A 164 -17.90 25.85 -3.72
N GLY A 165 -19.06 25.19 -3.73
CA GLY A 165 -19.31 23.97 -4.47
C GLY A 165 -18.86 22.69 -3.78
N SER A 166 -18.33 22.74 -2.55
CA SER A 166 -17.95 21.53 -1.81
C SER A 166 -19.16 20.64 -1.53
N ALA A 167 -18.97 19.32 -1.60
CA ALA A 167 -20.04 18.36 -1.44
C ALA A 167 -19.65 17.13 -0.64
N ALA A 168 -20.56 16.65 0.19
CA ALA A 168 -20.64 15.24 0.49
C ALA A 168 -21.22 14.52 -0.71
N ILE A 169 -20.77 13.28 -0.93
CA ILE A 169 -21.20 12.47 -2.07
C ILE A 169 -21.90 11.23 -1.55
N GLU A 170 -23.18 11.11 -1.86
CA GLU A 170 -23.97 9.92 -1.63
C GLU A 170 -23.91 9.04 -2.87
N ILE A 171 -23.53 7.79 -2.68
CA ILE A 171 -23.29 6.83 -3.77
C ILE A 171 -24.15 5.59 -3.54
N TRP A 172 -25.00 5.26 -4.49
CA TRP A 172 -25.77 4.02 -4.51
C TRP A 172 -25.16 3.04 -5.50
N ILE A 173 -24.81 1.84 -5.02
CA ILE A 173 -24.21 0.78 -5.82
C ILE A 173 -25.15 -0.41 -5.83
N GLU A 174 -25.51 -0.86 -7.02
CA GLU A 174 -26.41 -1.99 -7.26
C GLU A 174 -25.62 -3.23 -7.67
N GLU A 175 -25.59 -4.24 -6.80
CA GLU A 175 -24.98 -5.55 -7.07
C GLU A 175 -25.96 -6.66 -6.68
N LYS A 176 -26.12 -7.68 -7.52
CA LYS A 176 -26.91 -8.89 -7.21
C LYS A 176 -28.30 -8.60 -6.59
N SER A 177 -29.00 -7.59 -7.13
CA SER A 177 -30.34 -7.13 -6.68
C SER A 177 -30.37 -6.47 -5.29
N THR A 178 -29.26 -6.04 -4.78
CA THR A 178 -29.16 -5.26 -3.53
C THR A 178 -28.49 -3.91 -3.81
N THR A 179 -29.03 -2.86 -3.19
CA THR A 179 -28.46 -1.53 -3.26
C THR A 179 -27.74 -1.23 -1.94
N THR A 180 -26.49 -0.82 -2.02
CA THR A 180 -25.70 -0.34 -0.87
C THR A 180 -25.45 1.15 -1.03
N LYS A 181 -25.65 1.92 0.05
CA LYS A 181 -25.42 3.35 0.09
C LYS A 181 -24.15 3.69 0.85
N LEU A 182 -23.15 4.25 0.15
CA LEU A 182 -21.95 4.84 0.74
C LEU A 182 -22.10 6.35 0.76
N VAL A 183 -21.55 6.99 1.79
CA VAL A 183 -21.46 8.45 1.90
C VAL A 183 -20.01 8.83 2.15
N PHE A 184 -19.51 9.77 1.36
CA PHE A 184 -18.20 10.41 1.56
C PHE A 184 -18.47 11.86 1.94
N SER A 185 -17.99 12.29 3.10
CA SER A 185 -18.21 13.64 3.59
C SER A 185 -17.52 14.72 2.75
N GLY A 186 -16.39 14.38 2.08
CA GLY A 186 -15.42 15.40 1.73
C GLY A 186 -14.99 16.15 2.99
N ASP A 187 -14.58 17.39 2.84
CA ASP A 187 -14.32 18.28 3.98
C ASP A 187 -15.62 19.00 4.37
N ILE A 188 -15.95 18.96 5.66
CA ILE A 188 -17.18 19.54 6.20
C ILE A 188 -16.91 20.95 6.71
N GLY A 189 -17.73 21.91 6.29
CA GLY A 189 -17.67 23.28 6.76
C GLY A 189 -18.23 23.44 8.17
N ARG A 190 -17.94 24.61 8.78
CA ARG A 190 -18.55 25.04 10.04
C ARG A 190 -19.97 25.56 9.81
N GLU A 191 -20.82 25.41 10.82
CA GLU A 191 -22.13 26.12 10.88
C GLU A 191 -21.95 27.64 10.99
N GLU A 192 -22.92 28.37 10.53
CA GLU A 192 -22.96 29.84 10.55
C GLU A 192 -21.76 30.53 9.86
N ARG A 193 -21.15 29.87 8.87
CA ARG A 193 -20.06 30.46 8.10
C ARG A 193 -20.59 31.46 7.07
N PRO A 194 -20.01 32.67 6.99
CA PRO A 194 -20.50 33.66 6.03
C PRO A 194 -20.35 33.20 4.57
N ILE A 195 -21.25 33.68 3.71
CA ILE A 195 -21.31 33.47 2.25
C ILE A 195 -21.87 32.11 1.85
N LEU A 196 -21.46 31.01 2.55
CA LEU A 196 -21.83 29.65 2.20
C LEU A 196 -22.95 29.15 3.10
N ARG A 197 -23.72 28.18 2.60
CA ARG A 197 -24.78 27.54 3.39
C ARG A 197 -24.19 26.59 4.42
N ASP A 198 -24.94 26.35 5.47
CA ASP A 198 -24.58 25.33 6.47
C ASP A 198 -24.58 23.93 5.88
N PRO A 199 -23.77 23.02 6.44
CA PRO A 199 -23.73 21.61 6.00
C PRO A 199 -25.11 20.97 6.04
N ALA A 200 -25.56 20.41 4.91
CA ALA A 200 -26.82 19.71 4.83
C ALA A 200 -26.75 18.33 5.49
N SER A 201 -27.88 17.89 6.02
CA SER A 201 -28.02 16.55 6.63
C SER A 201 -28.16 15.47 5.57
N ILE A 202 -27.75 14.25 5.92
CA ILE A 202 -27.87 13.03 5.12
C ILE A 202 -28.98 12.14 5.68
N ASP A 203 -29.89 11.66 4.83
CA ASP A 203 -31.04 10.87 5.28
C ASP A 203 -30.63 9.49 5.81
N GLU A 204 -29.72 8.81 5.12
CA GLU A 204 -29.25 7.46 5.48
C GLU A 204 -27.87 7.17 4.88
N ALA A 205 -27.13 6.26 5.49
CA ALA A 205 -25.91 5.65 4.96
C ALA A 205 -25.79 4.20 5.43
N ASP A 206 -25.36 3.28 4.56
CA ASP A 206 -24.93 1.97 5.01
C ASP A 206 -23.47 2.05 5.53
N TYR A 207 -22.63 2.84 4.85
CA TYR A 207 -21.24 3.11 5.24
C TYR A 207 -20.94 4.59 5.07
N LEU A 208 -20.19 5.15 6.01
CA LEU A 208 -19.78 6.55 6.02
C LEU A 208 -18.25 6.65 5.99
N VAL A 209 -17.71 7.46 5.09
CA VAL A 209 -16.31 7.90 5.10
C VAL A 209 -16.31 9.39 5.43
N ILE A 210 -15.69 9.76 6.57
CA ILE A 210 -15.76 11.12 7.09
C ILE A 210 -14.38 11.66 7.46
N GLU A 211 -14.16 12.97 7.22
CA GLU A 211 -12.98 13.68 7.67
C GLU A 211 -12.86 13.74 9.19
N GLY A 212 -11.63 13.85 9.67
CA GLY A 212 -11.34 14.04 11.09
C GLY A 212 -10.26 15.07 11.37
N THR A 213 -10.14 16.11 10.53
CA THR A 213 -9.08 17.13 10.63
C THR A 213 -9.03 17.79 12.01
N TYR A 214 -10.17 18.09 12.59
CA TYR A 214 -10.31 18.63 13.96
C TYR A 214 -11.15 17.74 14.86
N GLY A 215 -11.13 16.44 14.64
CA GLY A 215 -11.89 15.48 15.43
C GLY A 215 -11.53 15.40 16.93
N ASP A 216 -10.41 15.97 17.35
CA ASP A 216 -9.95 15.98 18.74
C ASP A 216 -10.14 17.30 19.48
N ARG A 217 -10.62 18.34 18.82
CA ARG A 217 -10.71 19.69 19.40
C ARG A 217 -11.97 20.41 18.99
N GLU A 218 -12.45 21.24 19.89
CA GLU A 218 -13.45 22.21 19.56
C GLU A 218 -12.75 23.41 18.90
N HIS A 219 -13.39 24.02 17.94
CA HIS A 219 -13.10 25.42 17.70
C HIS A 219 -13.60 26.18 18.92
N ASP A 220 -12.77 27.05 19.51
CA ASP A 220 -13.32 28.05 20.40
C ASP A 220 -14.56 28.64 19.69
N VAL A 221 -15.72 28.55 20.34
CA VAL A 221 -16.99 29.02 19.77
C VAL A 221 -16.87 30.55 19.65
N VAL A 222 -16.02 30.98 18.69
CA VAL A 222 -15.90 32.38 18.32
C VAL A 222 -17.10 32.66 17.44
N ARG A 223 -18.15 33.20 18.05
CA ARG A 223 -19.31 33.67 17.31
C ARG A 223 -18.84 34.64 16.23
N GLU A 224 -19.57 34.70 15.13
CA GLU A 224 -19.22 35.58 14.01
C GLU A 224 -19.05 37.04 14.45
N GLU A 225 -19.86 37.48 15.41
CA GLU A 225 -19.76 38.83 16.02
C GLU A 225 -18.42 39.06 16.76
N ASP A 226 -17.91 38.02 17.46
CA ASP A 226 -16.65 38.10 18.20
C ASP A 226 -15.47 38.12 17.23
N LYS A 227 -15.54 37.34 16.13
CA LYS A 227 -14.58 37.34 15.03
C LYS A 227 -14.50 38.70 14.34
N GLU A 228 -15.65 39.27 13.98
CA GLU A 228 -15.73 40.64 13.45
C GLU A 228 -15.11 41.68 14.40
N LYS A 229 -15.41 41.56 15.69
CA LYS A 229 -14.86 42.46 16.71
C LYS A 229 -13.35 42.36 16.80
N GLN A 230 -12.80 41.13 16.85
CA GLN A 230 -11.35 40.91 16.86
C GLN A 230 -10.68 41.52 15.62
N LEU A 231 -11.24 41.29 14.43
CA LEU A 231 -10.75 41.91 13.20
C LEU A 231 -10.83 43.42 13.26
N ALA A 232 -11.97 44.00 13.71
CA ALA A 232 -12.14 45.42 13.86
C ALA A 232 -11.11 46.05 14.80
N ASP A 233 -10.80 45.38 15.91
CA ASP A 233 -9.83 45.91 16.88
C ASP A 233 -8.38 45.90 16.32
N VAL A 234 -7.98 44.83 15.59
CA VAL A 234 -6.69 44.78 14.89
C VAL A 234 -6.60 45.85 13.80
N LEU A 235 -7.67 46.04 13.02
CA LEU A 235 -7.71 47.07 11.98
C LEU A 235 -7.63 48.48 12.59
N LYS A 236 -8.35 48.77 13.67
CA LYS A 236 -8.26 50.08 14.40
C LYS A 236 -6.84 50.36 14.88
N GLU A 237 -6.22 49.36 15.52
CA GLU A 237 -4.85 49.48 16.02
C GLU A 237 -3.84 49.72 14.87
N GLY A 238 -3.96 48.96 13.77
CA GLY A 238 -3.06 49.10 12.61
C GLY A 238 -3.23 50.44 11.89
N ILE A 239 -4.47 50.91 11.71
CA ILE A 239 -4.76 52.20 11.13
C ILE A 239 -4.21 53.35 12.01
N ALA A 240 -4.35 53.25 13.33
CA ALA A 240 -3.84 54.23 14.27
C ALA A 240 -2.29 54.30 14.27
N LYS A 241 -1.61 53.18 14.04
CA LYS A 241 -0.14 53.10 13.90
C LYS A 241 0.35 53.68 12.55
N GLY A 242 -0.53 53.70 11.54
CA GLY A 242 -0.18 54.17 10.19
C GLY A 242 0.70 53.26 9.35
N GLY A 243 1.02 52.02 9.83
CA GLY A 243 1.77 51.04 9.09
C GLY A 243 0.88 50.01 8.35
N ASN A 244 1.49 49.18 7.56
CA ASN A 244 0.75 48.17 6.79
C ASN A 244 0.20 47.05 7.68
N ILE A 245 -0.97 46.53 7.31
CA ILE A 245 -1.58 45.31 7.89
C ILE A 245 -1.48 44.24 6.83
N VAL A 246 -0.54 43.29 7.03
CA VAL A 246 -0.26 42.20 6.09
C VAL A 246 -0.97 40.94 6.58
N ILE A 247 -1.84 40.35 5.74
CA ILE A 247 -2.68 39.21 6.07
C ILE A 247 -2.31 38.02 5.15
N PRO A 248 -1.49 37.06 5.62
CA PRO A 248 -1.29 35.81 4.92
C PRO A 248 -2.60 35.04 4.80
N SER A 249 -3.01 34.68 3.58
CA SER A 249 -4.32 34.08 3.33
C SER A 249 -4.24 33.00 2.25
N PHE A 250 -5.05 31.95 2.37
CA PHE A 250 -5.32 31.06 1.25
C PHE A 250 -6.10 31.82 0.17
N ALA A 251 -5.73 31.60 -1.07
CA ALA A 251 -6.29 32.29 -2.23
C ALA A 251 -7.78 32.03 -2.42
N VAL A 252 -8.23 30.79 -2.12
CA VAL A 252 -9.60 30.34 -2.28
C VAL A 252 -10.25 30.12 -0.91
N GLY A 253 -11.48 30.61 -0.73
CA GLY A 253 -12.26 30.53 0.49
C GLY A 253 -11.90 31.64 1.49
N ARG A 254 -10.69 31.61 2.05
CA ARG A 254 -10.24 32.51 3.12
C ARG A 254 -10.16 34.00 2.68
N THR A 255 -9.62 34.24 1.49
CA THR A 255 -9.53 35.59 0.93
C THR A 255 -10.92 36.20 0.73
N GLN A 256 -11.89 35.41 0.25
CA GLN A 256 -13.26 35.84 0.05
C GLN A 256 -13.97 36.15 1.37
N GLU A 257 -13.81 35.30 2.38
CA GLU A 257 -14.34 35.49 3.72
C GLU A 257 -13.80 36.78 4.39
N LEU A 258 -12.48 37.05 4.23
CA LEU A 258 -11.88 38.28 4.72
C LEU A 258 -12.47 39.52 4.03
N LEU A 259 -12.60 39.50 2.71
CA LEU A 259 -13.19 40.60 1.96
C LEU A 259 -14.66 40.89 2.41
N TYR A 260 -15.42 39.80 2.57
CA TYR A 260 -16.78 39.89 3.07
C TYR A 260 -16.87 40.48 4.49
N THR A 261 -16.02 39.98 5.41
CA THR A 261 -15.96 40.49 6.78
C THR A 261 -15.56 41.98 6.82
N ILE A 262 -14.57 42.39 6.00
CA ILE A 262 -14.19 43.81 5.87
C ILE A 262 -15.37 44.65 5.32
N LYS A 263 -16.14 44.12 4.35
CA LYS A 263 -17.34 44.78 3.82
C LYS A 263 -18.40 44.98 4.91
N ARG A 264 -18.68 43.97 5.73
CA ARG A 264 -19.59 44.06 6.87
C ARG A 264 -19.14 45.11 7.88
N LEU A 265 -17.83 45.17 8.20
CA LEU A 265 -17.27 46.19 9.09
C LEU A 265 -17.43 47.62 8.53
N LEU A 266 -17.27 47.80 7.21
CA LEU A 266 -17.53 49.08 6.53
C LEU A 266 -19.00 49.45 6.60
N MET A 267 -19.90 48.51 6.30
CA MET A 267 -21.35 48.75 6.36
C MET A 267 -21.84 49.14 7.76
N LYS A 268 -21.29 48.49 8.79
CA LYS A 268 -21.58 48.77 10.20
C LYS A 268 -20.85 50.00 10.74
N ASN A 269 -19.98 50.66 9.95
CA ASN A 269 -19.13 51.77 10.39
C ASN A 269 -18.30 51.42 11.66
N ALA A 270 -17.91 50.17 11.79
CA ALA A 270 -17.32 49.61 13.00
C ALA A 270 -15.85 50.02 13.22
N VAL A 271 -15.15 50.45 12.15
CA VAL A 271 -13.73 50.83 12.18
C VAL A 271 -13.61 52.24 11.57
N PRO A 272 -13.41 53.28 12.38
CA PRO A 272 -13.25 54.63 11.88
C PRO A 272 -12.05 54.79 10.94
N GLY A 273 -12.25 55.37 9.77
CA GLY A 273 -11.20 55.60 8.79
C GLY A 273 -10.99 54.48 7.80
N LEU A 274 -11.61 53.32 8.00
CA LEU A 274 -11.45 52.11 7.12
C LEU A 274 -11.88 52.41 5.68
N GLU A 275 -12.87 53.31 5.50
CA GLU A 275 -13.37 53.76 4.22
C GLU A 275 -12.32 54.44 3.33
N LYS A 276 -11.17 54.83 3.91
CA LYS A 276 -10.04 55.47 3.22
C LYS A 276 -8.83 54.58 3.06
N VAL A 277 -8.81 53.42 3.72
CA VAL A 277 -7.67 52.52 3.71
C VAL A 277 -7.71 51.65 2.46
N PRO A 278 -6.66 51.66 1.62
CA PRO A 278 -6.58 50.76 0.49
C PRO A 278 -6.51 49.28 0.96
N VAL A 279 -7.34 48.42 0.36
CA VAL A 279 -7.32 46.97 0.55
C VAL A 279 -6.76 46.37 -0.72
N PHE A 280 -5.61 45.71 -0.61
CA PHE A 280 -4.95 45.01 -1.72
C PHE A 280 -5.17 43.49 -1.65
N VAL A 281 -5.65 42.93 -2.74
CA VAL A 281 -5.57 41.49 -2.97
C VAL A 281 -4.40 41.20 -3.92
N ASP A 282 -3.30 40.72 -3.36
CA ASP A 282 -2.09 40.44 -4.11
C ASP A 282 -1.91 38.92 -4.27
N SER A 283 -2.83 38.33 -5.03
CA SER A 283 -2.88 36.93 -5.40
C SER A 283 -3.68 36.77 -6.69
N PRO A 284 -3.05 36.46 -7.84
CA PRO A 284 -3.78 36.22 -9.10
C PRO A 284 -4.84 35.13 -8.96
N LEU A 285 -4.50 34.02 -8.26
CA LEU A 285 -5.45 32.94 -7.97
C LEU A 285 -6.61 33.45 -7.10
N GLY A 286 -6.33 34.27 -6.05
CA GLY A 286 -7.37 34.84 -5.17
C GLY A 286 -8.33 35.78 -5.92
N ILE A 287 -7.80 36.56 -6.85
CA ILE A 287 -8.60 37.45 -7.70
C ILE A 287 -9.54 36.63 -8.60
N ASN A 288 -8.99 35.59 -9.27
CA ASN A 288 -9.78 34.74 -10.14
C ASN A 288 -10.81 33.89 -9.37
N ALA A 289 -10.46 33.42 -8.17
CA ALA A 289 -11.41 32.76 -7.29
C ALA A 289 -12.59 33.67 -6.91
N THR A 290 -12.32 34.94 -6.59
CA THR A 290 -13.40 35.91 -6.26
C THR A 290 -14.35 36.08 -7.45
N LYS A 291 -13.83 36.14 -8.69
CA LYS A 291 -14.67 36.17 -9.89
C LYS A 291 -15.52 34.89 -10.05
N VAL A 292 -15.02 33.72 -9.65
CA VAL A 292 -15.81 32.46 -9.64
C VAL A 292 -16.91 32.53 -8.59
N TYR A 293 -16.60 32.99 -7.38
CA TYR A 293 -17.59 33.19 -6.32
C TYR A 293 -18.74 34.08 -6.79
N GLU A 294 -18.45 35.20 -7.47
CA GLU A 294 -19.47 36.13 -8.00
C GLU A 294 -20.33 35.46 -9.09
N ARG A 295 -19.74 34.68 -10.00
CA ARG A 295 -20.51 33.99 -11.06
C ARG A 295 -21.44 32.93 -10.52
N CYS A 296 -21.01 32.19 -9.49
CA CYS A 296 -21.76 31.07 -8.90
C CYS A 296 -22.70 31.51 -7.77
N ALA A 297 -22.71 32.76 -7.39
CA ALA A 297 -23.39 33.31 -6.20
C ALA A 297 -24.84 32.83 -6.01
N ARG A 298 -25.67 32.89 -7.07
CA ARG A 298 -27.11 32.56 -6.99
C ARG A 298 -27.41 31.14 -6.56
N GLU A 299 -26.49 30.22 -6.81
CA GLU A 299 -26.68 28.79 -6.65
C GLU A 299 -26.10 28.26 -5.32
N TYR A 300 -25.12 28.99 -4.77
CA TYR A 300 -24.29 28.50 -3.67
C TYR A 300 -24.26 29.38 -2.41
N TYR A 301 -24.73 30.68 -2.49
CA TYR A 301 -24.66 31.55 -1.34
C TYR A 301 -25.77 31.29 -0.32
N ASP A 302 -25.50 31.70 0.93
CA ASP A 302 -26.48 31.80 1.99
C ASP A 302 -27.47 32.93 1.75
N GLU A 303 -28.51 33.05 2.59
CA GLU A 303 -29.56 34.05 2.44
C GLU A 303 -29.02 35.47 2.63
N GLU A 304 -28.08 35.70 3.56
CA GLU A 304 -27.52 37.02 3.86
C GLU A 304 -26.74 37.58 2.66
N ALA A 305 -25.84 36.77 2.09
CA ALA A 305 -25.05 37.14 0.91
C ALA A 305 -25.94 37.33 -0.34
N LEU A 306 -26.99 36.51 -0.49
CA LEU A 306 -27.98 36.66 -1.57
C LEU A 306 -28.79 37.95 -1.43
N ASP A 307 -29.18 38.36 -0.23
CA ASP A 307 -29.90 39.60 0.01
C ASP A 307 -29.00 40.82 -0.24
N MET A 308 -27.70 40.73 0.04
CA MET A 308 -26.73 41.74 -0.34
C MET A 308 -26.66 41.91 -1.86
N LEU A 309 -26.65 40.82 -2.62
CA LEU A 309 -26.70 40.88 -4.09
C LEU A 309 -28.00 41.48 -4.63
N LYS A 310 -29.17 41.11 -4.03
CA LYS A 310 -30.48 41.66 -4.42
C LYS A 310 -30.56 43.16 -4.18
N SER A 311 -29.86 43.68 -3.17
CA SER A 311 -29.76 45.11 -2.89
C SER A 311 -28.85 45.90 -3.83
N GLY A 312 -28.23 45.25 -4.80
CA GLY A 312 -27.38 45.82 -5.84
C GLY A 312 -25.90 45.94 -5.48
N GLY A 313 -25.44 45.29 -4.40
CA GLY A 313 -24.03 45.25 -4.01
C GLY A 313 -23.42 43.85 -4.17
N SER A 314 -22.13 43.75 -4.46
CA SER A 314 -21.38 42.47 -4.36
C SER A 314 -20.85 42.35 -2.94
N PRO A 315 -20.86 41.11 -2.36
CA PRO A 315 -20.20 40.84 -1.07
C PRO A 315 -18.73 41.24 -1.02
N PHE A 316 -18.05 41.31 -2.16
CA PHE A 316 -16.63 41.63 -2.29
C PHE A 316 -16.35 43.05 -2.80
N ASP A 317 -17.36 43.84 -3.11
CA ASP A 317 -17.21 45.22 -3.60
C ASP A 317 -16.85 46.18 -2.47
N LEU A 318 -15.55 46.49 -2.32
CA LEU A 318 -15.02 47.45 -1.38
C LEU A 318 -14.61 48.74 -2.15
N PRO A 319 -15.00 49.94 -1.70
CA PRO A 319 -14.65 51.18 -2.41
C PRO A 319 -13.14 51.38 -2.61
N THR A 320 -12.34 50.82 -1.73
CA THR A 320 -10.87 50.93 -1.72
C THR A 320 -10.15 49.68 -2.17
N LEU A 321 -10.87 48.66 -2.69
CA LEU A 321 -10.29 47.44 -3.18
C LEU A 321 -9.39 47.70 -4.40
N ARG A 322 -8.20 47.17 -4.34
CA ARG A 322 -7.25 47.17 -5.45
C ARG A 322 -6.68 45.73 -5.64
N VAL A 323 -6.51 45.31 -6.85
CA VAL A 323 -5.97 44.02 -7.19
C VAL A 323 -4.61 44.19 -7.85
N ALA A 324 -3.68 43.26 -7.58
CA ALA A 324 -2.40 43.23 -8.24
C ALA A 324 -2.28 41.91 -9.03
N GLU A 325 -2.41 42.00 -10.32
CA GLU A 325 -2.32 40.81 -11.21
C GLU A 325 -0.86 40.49 -11.56
N THR A 326 -0.03 41.51 -11.76
CA THR A 326 1.37 41.37 -12.16
C THR A 326 2.37 41.47 -10.99
N GLY A 327 3.58 40.93 -11.20
CA GLY A 327 4.68 41.06 -10.21
C GLY A 327 5.17 42.49 -10.01
N GLU A 328 5.06 43.37 -11.05
CA GLU A 328 5.44 44.78 -10.94
C GLU A 328 4.42 45.54 -10.06
N GLU A 329 3.12 45.31 -10.25
CA GLU A 329 2.08 45.88 -9.39
C GLU A 329 2.25 45.44 -7.93
N SER A 330 2.56 44.17 -7.71
CA SER A 330 2.85 43.63 -6.36
C SER A 330 4.02 44.34 -5.68
N LYS A 331 5.09 44.64 -6.41
CA LYS A 331 6.25 45.38 -5.88
C LYS A 331 5.84 46.78 -5.43
N LEU A 332 4.99 47.46 -6.20
CA LEU A 332 4.57 48.82 -5.94
C LEU A 332 3.72 48.97 -4.66
N ILE A 333 3.05 47.88 -4.23
CA ILE A 333 2.25 47.88 -2.97
C ILE A 333 3.13 48.24 -1.77
N ASN A 334 4.35 47.69 -1.71
CA ASN A 334 5.27 47.90 -0.59
C ASN A 334 5.78 49.34 -0.45
N PHE A 335 5.59 50.17 -1.47
CA PHE A 335 6.02 51.58 -1.49
C PHE A 335 4.82 52.56 -1.38
N GLN A 336 3.58 52.03 -1.23
CA GLN A 336 2.40 52.87 -1.01
C GLN A 336 2.51 53.57 0.35
N PRO A 337 2.26 54.89 0.40
CA PRO A 337 2.29 55.64 1.66
C PRO A 337 1.06 55.36 2.54
N GLY A 338 1.26 55.45 3.85
CA GLY A 338 0.20 55.29 4.82
C GLY A 338 -0.09 53.83 5.18
N CYS A 339 -1.23 53.62 5.80
CA CYS A 339 -1.73 52.29 6.17
C CYS A 339 -2.40 51.63 4.96
N ASN A 340 -1.99 50.41 4.66
CA ASN A 340 -2.59 49.55 3.64
C ASN A 340 -2.93 48.20 4.24
N ILE A 341 -4.05 47.61 3.87
CA ILE A 341 -4.41 46.21 4.16
C ILE A 341 -3.95 45.38 2.96
N ILE A 342 -3.07 44.39 3.17
CA ILE A 342 -2.48 43.58 2.11
C ILE A 342 -2.84 42.14 2.38
N ILE A 343 -3.75 41.56 1.56
CA ILE A 343 -4.14 40.14 1.60
C ILE A 343 -3.37 39.43 0.49
N SER A 344 -2.50 38.47 0.88
CA SER A 344 -1.62 37.78 -0.09
C SER A 344 -1.41 36.31 0.25
N SER A 345 -1.30 35.47 -0.75
CA SER A 345 -1.01 34.02 -0.58
C SER A 345 0.52 33.73 -0.63
N SER A 346 1.00 32.69 0.09
CA SER A 346 0.24 31.60 0.73
C SER A 346 -0.10 31.92 2.20
N GLY A 347 -1.11 31.22 2.71
CA GLY A 347 -1.55 31.40 4.10
C GLY A 347 -0.55 30.97 5.17
N MET A 348 0.38 30.05 4.86
CA MET A 348 1.44 29.55 5.76
C MET A 348 2.78 30.25 5.57
N CYS A 349 2.88 31.20 4.65
CA CYS A 349 4.07 32.02 4.35
C CYS A 349 5.26 31.27 3.74
N ASP A 350 5.14 30.04 3.32
CA ASP A 350 6.26 29.25 2.79
C ASP A 350 6.56 29.55 1.32
N ALA A 351 5.59 30.01 0.58
CA ALA A 351 5.69 30.34 -0.85
C ALA A 351 4.91 31.63 -1.19
N GLY A 352 4.99 32.05 -2.44
CA GLY A 352 4.17 33.12 -2.98
C GLY A 352 4.61 34.54 -2.65
N ARG A 353 3.79 35.50 -3.09
CA ARG A 353 4.06 36.95 -2.99
C ARG A 353 4.08 37.44 -1.56
N ILE A 354 3.38 36.77 -0.65
CA ILE A 354 3.38 37.08 0.80
C ILE A 354 4.79 37.20 1.38
N ARG A 355 5.73 36.36 0.93
CA ARG A 355 7.13 36.38 1.42
C ARG A 355 7.82 37.71 1.11
N HIS A 356 7.49 38.35 -0.01
CA HIS A 356 8.03 39.68 -0.34
C HIS A 356 7.40 40.74 0.58
N HIS A 357 6.11 40.67 0.83
CA HIS A 357 5.47 41.59 1.77
C HIS A 357 6.00 41.43 3.18
N LEU A 358 6.24 40.19 3.64
CA LEU A 358 6.86 39.94 4.94
C LEU A 358 8.27 40.52 5.01
N LYS A 359 9.10 40.36 3.95
CA LYS A 359 10.43 40.96 3.90
C LYS A 359 10.40 42.47 4.11
N HIS A 360 9.42 43.17 3.52
CA HIS A 360 9.28 44.63 3.57
C HIS A 360 8.57 45.18 4.82
N ASN A 361 7.88 44.30 5.57
CA ASN A 361 7.03 44.76 6.69
C ASN A 361 7.48 44.19 8.05
N LEU A 362 8.16 43.03 8.14
CA LEU A 362 8.55 42.43 9.43
C LEU A 362 9.47 43.30 10.27
N TYR A 363 10.38 44.06 9.67
CA TYR A 363 11.32 44.94 10.40
C TYR A 363 10.71 46.26 10.85
N ARG A 364 9.52 46.59 10.39
CA ARG A 364 8.81 47.87 10.66
C ARG A 364 7.97 47.74 11.92
N PRO A 365 8.20 48.57 12.97
CA PRO A 365 7.45 48.49 14.22
C PRO A 365 6.01 49.03 14.09
N ASP A 366 5.72 49.81 13.05
CA ASP A 366 4.39 50.31 12.73
C ASP A 366 3.51 49.29 12.01
N SER A 367 4.14 48.24 11.38
CA SER A 367 3.40 47.23 10.64
C SER A 367 2.81 46.15 11.55
N THR A 368 1.72 45.54 11.08
CA THR A 368 1.05 44.41 11.73
C THR A 368 0.98 43.24 10.76
N ILE A 369 1.39 42.05 11.21
CA ILE A 369 1.17 40.79 10.50
C ILE A 369 0.04 40.03 11.18
N LEU A 370 -1.03 39.80 10.47
CA LEU A 370 -2.26 39.22 11.00
C LEU A 370 -2.50 37.82 10.44
N PHE A 371 -2.35 36.81 11.26
CA PHE A 371 -2.67 35.43 10.93
C PHE A 371 -4.14 35.12 11.20
N VAL A 372 -4.85 34.59 10.21
CA VAL A 372 -6.28 34.28 10.25
C VAL A 372 -6.56 32.78 10.02
N GLY A 373 -5.57 31.92 10.23
CA GLY A 373 -5.71 30.49 10.04
C GLY A 373 -4.64 29.70 10.76
N TYR A 374 -4.80 28.39 10.73
CA TYR A 374 -3.82 27.46 11.28
C TYR A 374 -2.46 27.60 10.59
N GLN A 375 -1.40 27.47 11.38
CA GLN A 375 -0.02 27.48 10.90
C GLN A 375 0.64 26.14 11.28
N ALA A 376 0.98 25.36 10.26
CA ALA A 376 1.57 24.04 10.47
C ALA A 376 2.99 24.13 11.05
N ASN A 377 3.37 23.10 11.81
CA ASN A 377 4.71 23.01 12.38
C ASN A 377 5.79 23.06 11.28
N GLY A 378 6.84 23.85 11.51
CA GLY A 378 7.95 24.04 10.57
C GLY A 378 7.73 25.11 9.50
N THR A 379 6.52 25.69 9.38
CA THR A 379 6.24 26.78 8.44
C THR A 379 6.75 28.14 8.95
N LEU A 380 7.03 29.06 8.03
CA LEU A 380 7.44 30.42 8.40
C LEU A 380 6.38 31.13 9.25
N GLY A 381 5.09 30.94 8.93
CA GLY A 381 4.00 31.49 9.70
C GLY A 381 3.99 31.00 11.15
N ARG A 382 4.25 29.71 11.37
CA ARG A 382 4.37 29.12 12.70
C ARG A 382 5.55 29.69 13.48
N ILE A 383 6.70 29.78 12.84
CA ILE A 383 7.91 30.37 13.43
C ILE A 383 7.66 31.81 13.90
N LEU A 384 6.93 32.61 13.13
CA LEU A 384 6.57 33.98 13.50
C LEU A 384 5.58 34.02 14.68
N LEU A 385 4.58 33.13 14.69
CA LEU A 385 3.61 33.03 15.80
C LEU A 385 4.27 32.57 17.11
N ASP A 386 5.28 31.70 17.02
CA ASP A 386 6.06 31.23 18.18
C ASP A 386 7.01 32.32 18.74
N GLY A 387 7.02 33.52 18.14
CA GLY A 387 7.71 34.69 18.68
C GLY A 387 9.17 34.83 18.25
N ALA A 388 9.54 34.31 17.10
CA ALA A 388 10.87 34.48 16.53
C ALA A 388 11.24 35.95 16.42
N LYS A 389 12.44 36.34 16.90
CA LYS A 389 12.93 37.71 16.84
C LYS A 389 13.56 38.08 15.51
N SER A 390 13.91 37.07 14.72
CA SER A 390 14.43 37.26 13.37
C SER A 390 14.14 36.00 12.54
N VAL A 391 13.94 36.14 11.24
CA VAL A 391 13.72 35.05 10.29
C VAL A 391 14.57 35.25 9.04
N LYS A 392 14.91 34.14 8.34
CA LYS A 392 15.66 34.19 7.08
C LYS A 392 14.68 34.19 5.89
N LEU A 393 14.70 35.28 5.10
CA LEU A 393 13.90 35.43 3.89
C LEU A 393 14.81 35.76 2.70
N PHE A 394 14.72 35.02 1.61
CA PHE A 394 15.52 35.18 0.39
C PHE A 394 17.02 35.30 0.66
N GLY A 395 17.53 34.59 1.66
CA GLY A 395 18.95 34.62 2.06
C GLY A 395 19.34 35.70 3.07
N GLU A 396 18.43 36.68 3.32
CA GLU A 396 18.67 37.79 4.26
C GLU A 396 18.05 37.51 5.63
N GLN A 397 18.71 37.94 6.69
CA GLN A 397 18.20 37.87 8.07
C GLN A 397 17.36 39.13 8.35
N ILE A 398 16.07 38.94 8.56
CA ILE A 398 15.08 40.00 8.79
C ILE A 398 14.68 40.00 10.27
N GLN A 399 14.82 41.16 10.95
CA GLN A 399 14.33 41.34 12.32
C GLN A 399 12.82 41.40 12.36
N VAL A 400 12.22 40.86 13.41
CA VAL A 400 10.75 40.85 13.61
C VAL A 400 10.41 41.94 14.64
N ASN A 401 10.15 43.16 14.15
CA ASN A 401 9.72 44.29 14.94
C ASN A 401 8.23 44.58 14.78
N ALA A 402 7.61 44.04 13.71
CA ALA A 402 6.16 44.20 13.46
C ALA A 402 5.34 43.49 14.55
N SER A 403 4.11 44.02 14.77
CA SER A 403 3.17 43.36 15.65
C SER A 403 2.64 42.06 15.03
N ILE A 404 2.89 40.93 15.66
CA ILE A 404 2.35 39.62 15.22
C ILE A 404 1.02 39.40 15.95
N ARG A 405 -0.07 39.26 15.19
CA ARG A 405 -1.43 39.06 15.70
C ARG A 405 -2.02 37.78 15.12
N ARG A 406 -2.91 37.15 15.87
CA ARG A 406 -3.71 35.99 15.43
C ARG A 406 -5.18 36.24 15.78
N ILE A 407 -6.04 35.92 14.84
CA ILE A 407 -7.49 35.83 15.04
C ILE A 407 -7.91 34.37 14.81
N GLU A 408 -8.67 33.84 15.73
CA GLU A 408 -9.28 32.51 15.63
C GLU A 408 -10.68 32.60 14.98
N GLY A 409 -11.25 31.45 14.61
CA GLY A 409 -12.60 31.42 14.04
C GLY A 409 -12.68 31.51 12.52
N PHE A 410 -11.54 31.63 11.81
CA PHE A 410 -11.49 31.54 10.34
C PHE A 410 -11.17 30.14 9.81
N SER A 411 -11.30 29.07 10.59
CA SER A 411 -11.10 27.70 10.08
C SER A 411 -12.20 27.31 9.08
N GLY A 412 -11.83 26.58 8.04
CA GLY A 412 -12.77 26.08 7.03
C GLY A 412 -13.46 24.80 7.45
N HIS A 413 -12.84 23.99 8.33
CA HIS A 413 -13.36 22.67 8.74
C HIS A 413 -14.21 22.76 9.99
N ALA A 414 -15.17 21.84 10.09
CA ALA A 414 -15.96 21.62 11.28
C ALA A 414 -15.11 21.17 12.47
N GLY A 415 -15.48 21.58 13.68
CA GLY A 415 -14.89 21.09 14.91
C GLY A 415 -15.48 19.74 15.35
N ARG A 416 -14.90 19.18 16.44
CA ARG A 416 -15.31 17.88 16.98
C ARG A 416 -16.81 17.75 17.20
N SER A 417 -17.43 18.71 17.87
CA SER A 417 -18.87 18.68 18.16
C SER A 417 -19.74 18.79 16.91
N GLU A 418 -19.35 19.62 15.95
CA GLU A 418 -20.04 19.78 14.67
C GLU A 418 -19.98 18.50 13.83
N LEU A 419 -18.80 17.84 13.75
CA LEU A 419 -18.63 16.54 13.09
C LEU A 419 -19.50 15.46 13.74
N LEU A 420 -19.52 15.38 15.08
CA LEU A 420 -20.37 14.42 15.80
C LEU A 420 -21.86 14.72 15.64
N GLN A 421 -22.23 16.01 15.57
CA GLN A 421 -23.61 16.44 15.31
C GLN A 421 -24.04 16.05 13.90
N TRP A 422 -23.19 16.22 12.91
CA TRP A 422 -23.45 15.84 11.53
C TRP A 422 -23.65 14.31 11.40
N ILE A 423 -22.81 13.49 12.07
CA ILE A 423 -22.98 12.02 12.13
C ILE A 423 -24.34 11.65 12.78
N ARG A 424 -24.71 12.29 13.92
CA ARG A 424 -26.00 12.05 14.59
C ARG A 424 -27.19 12.45 13.72
N GLY A 425 -27.00 13.41 12.82
CA GLY A 425 -28.02 13.88 11.90
C GLY A 425 -28.40 12.89 10.80
N ILE A 426 -27.61 11.81 10.63
CA ILE A 426 -27.91 10.73 9.69
C ILE A 426 -29.09 9.92 10.23
N GLY A 427 -30.23 9.97 9.51
CA GLY A 427 -31.48 9.39 9.99
C GLY A 427 -31.47 7.88 10.23
N LYS A 428 -30.71 7.11 9.40
CA LYS A 428 -30.42 5.70 9.63
C LYS A 428 -28.90 5.55 9.87
N PRO A 429 -28.50 5.13 11.08
CA PRO A 429 -27.07 5.00 11.43
C PRO A 429 -26.31 4.08 10.47
N PRO A 430 -25.07 4.45 10.07
CA PRO A 430 -24.22 3.60 9.25
C PRO A 430 -23.78 2.35 10.02
N LYS A 431 -23.56 1.26 9.29
CA LYS A 431 -23.00 0.01 9.83
C LYS A 431 -21.55 0.18 10.28
N CYS A 432 -20.80 1.05 9.61
CA CYS A 432 -19.43 1.40 9.96
C CYS A 432 -19.11 2.83 9.48
N VAL A 433 -18.30 3.53 10.27
CA VAL A 433 -17.77 4.87 9.99
C VAL A 433 -16.27 4.77 9.78
N PHE A 434 -15.80 5.09 8.59
CA PHE A 434 -14.38 5.19 8.27
C PHE A 434 -13.90 6.61 8.50
N LEU A 435 -12.88 6.77 9.35
CA LEU A 435 -12.30 8.07 9.71
C LEU A 435 -11.04 8.33 8.91
N VAL A 436 -11.05 9.37 8.11
CA VAL A 436 -9.96 9.73 7.20
C VAL A 436 -9.60 11.21 7.35
N HIS A 437 -8.65 11.70 6.56
CA HIS A 437 -8.31 13.12 6.47
C HIS A 437 -8.03 13.75 7.85
N GLY A 438 -7.09 13.17 8.59
CA GLY A 438 -6.70 13.63 9.93
C GLY A 438 -5.39 13.00 10.39
N GLU A 439 -4.70 13.66 11.30
CA GLU A 439 -3.52 13.10 11.95
C GLU A 439 -3.90 11.87 12.81
N SER A 440 -3.01 10.87 12.88
CA SER A 440 -3.29 9.61 13.57
C SER A 440 -3.81 9.79 14.99
N SER A 441 -3.15 10.65 15.77
CA SER A 441 -3.55 10.92 17.18
C SER A 441 -4.90 11.63 17.31
N VAL A 442 -5.29 12.38 16.29
CA VAL A 442 -6.60 13.06 16.22
C VAL A 442 -7.70 12.06 15.90
N LEU A 443 -7.46 11.22 14.88
CA LEU A 443 -8.40 10.18 14.47
C LEU A 443 -8.64 9.13 15.57
N ASP A 444 -7.59 8.75 16.32
CA ASP A 444 -7.72 7.80 17.44
C ASP A 444 -8.69 8.33 18.52
N LYS A 445 -8.62 9.62 18.84
CA LYS A 445 -9.57 10.25 19.78
C LYS A 445 -10.97 10.33 19.21
N PHE A 446 -11.08 10.76 17.94
CA PHE A 446 -12.35 10.90 17.26
C PHE A 446 -13.07 9.56 17.10
N ALA A 447 -12.34 8.47 16.85
CA ALA A 447 -12.90 7.12 16.81
C ALA A 447 -13.52 6.70 18.14
N ALA A 448 -12.89 7.06 19.27
CA ALA A 448 -13.46 6.80 20.58
C ALA A 448 -14.80 7.53 20.79
N ASP A 449 -14.90 8.76 20.31
CA ASP A 449 -16.15 9.54 20.39
C ASP A 449 -17.24 8.97 19.47
N VAL A 450 -16.90 8.54 18.27
CA VAL A 450 -17.85 7.90 17.34
C VAL A 450 -18.35 6.57 17.92
N ARG A 451 -17.46 5.77 18.51
CA ARG A 451 -17.86 4.52 19.21
C ARG A 451 -18.74 4.79 20.43
N ALA A 452 -18.53 5.90 21.14
CA ALA A 452 -19.40 6.31 22.23
C ALA A 452 -20.84 6.68 21.77
N LEU A 453 -21.05 6.94 20.47
CA LEU A 453 -22.39 7.05 19.89
C LEU A 453 -23.06 5.69 19.60
N GLY A 454 -22.36 4.57 19.85
CA GLY A 454 -22.83 3.21 19.55
C GLY A 454 -22.62 2.81 18.09
N LEU A 455 -21.68 3.45 17.37
CA LEU A 455 -21.34 3.17 15.97
C LEU A 455 -20.00 2.47 15.89
N ASP A 456 -19.86 1.54 14.96
CA ASP A 456 -18.56 0.97 14.62
C ASP A 456 -17.72 2.04 13.87
N ALA A 457 -16.48 2.21 14.30
CA ALA A 457 -15.54 3.17 13.71
C ALA A 457 -14.20 2.53 13.38
N GLU A 458 -13.79 2.67 12.13
CA GLU A 458 -12.51 2.21 11.61
C GLU A 458 -11.61 3.39 11.22
N ILE A 459 -10.32 3.27 11.47
CA ILE A 459 -9.31 4.23 11.03
C ILE A 459 -8.41 3.51 10.02
N PRO A 460 -8.66 3.66 8.72
CA PRO A 460 -7.86 2.97 7.71
C PRO A 460 -6.40 3.42 7.72
N ASP A 461 -5.50 2.47 7.49
CA ASP A 461 -4.15 2.78 7.07
C ASP A 461 -4.08 3.00 5.54
N LEU A 462 -2.98 3.60 5.08
CA LEU A 462 -2.79 3.83 3.64
C LEU A 462 -2.78 2.48 2.90
N LEU A 463 -3.60 2.37 1.89
CA LEU A 463 -3.86 1.21 1.03
C LEU A 463 -4.70 0.10 1.66
N ASP A 464 -5.23 0.28 2.86
CA ASP A 464 -6.20 -0.66 3.40
C ASP A 464 -7.39 -0.83 2.46
N GLU A 465 -7.81 -2.08 2.31
CA GLU A 465 -9.03 -2.45 1.61
C GLU A 465 -10.04 -3.04 2.60
N TYR A 466 -11.31 -2.67 2.42
CA TYR A 466 -12.41 -3.22 3.20
C TYR A 466 -13.46 -3.82 2.29
N GLY A 467 -13.77 -5.11 2.51
CA GLY A 467 -14.92 -5.75 1.90
C GLY A 467 -16.21 -5.23 2.56
N LEU A 468 -17.11 -4.68 1.76
CA LEU A 468 -18.39 -4.17 2.23
C LEU A 468 -19.44 -5.23 1.93
N SER A 469 -19.72 -6.14 2.88
CA SER A 469 -20.54 -7.32 2.66
C SER A 469 -22.02 -7.12 2.92
N TYR A 470 -22.83 -7.94 2.22
CA TYR A 470 -24.27 -8.02 2.40
C TYR A 470 -24.63 -8.78 3.68
N GLY A 471 -25.40 -8.16 4.57
CA GLY A 471 -26.19 -8.88 5.58
C GLY A 471 -25.53 -9.31 6.86
N SER A 472 -24.23 -9.17 7.05
CA SER A 472 -23.53 -9.39 8.32
C SER A 472 -23.12 -8.05 8.97
N SER A 473 -23.15 -8.02 10.29
CA SER A 473 -22.73 -6.89 11.11
C SER A 473 -21.21 -6.85 11.17
N GLY A 474 -20.53 -6.45 10.11
CA GLY A 474 -19.08 -6.31 10.16
C GLY A 474 -18.45 -5.98 8.82
N VAL A 475 -17.44 -5.13 8.88
CA VAL A 475 -16.56 -4.80 7.76
C VAL A 475 -15.33 -5.68 7.87
N VAL A 476 -14.98 -6.41 6.83
CA VAL A 476 -13.75 -7.20 6.81
C VAL A 476 -12.61 -6.31 6.34
N ARG A 477 -11.73 -5.90 7.26
CA ARG A 477 -10.48 -5.21 6.91
C ARG A 477 -9.56 -6.19 6.21
N MET A 478 -9.12 -5.83 5.03
CA MET A 478 -8.08 -6.54 4.32
C MET A 478 -6.77 -5.78 4.51
N PRO A 479 -5.68 -6.44 4.95
CA PRO A 479 -4.40 -5.74 5.09
C PRO A 479 -3.99 -5.09 3.78
N ALA A 480 -3.49 -3.86 3.87
CA ALA A 480 -3.05 -3.10 2.71
C ALA A 480 -1.87 -3.79 2.04
N LEU A 481 -2.00 -4.06 0.75
CA LEU A 481 -0.89 -4.50 -0.08
C LEU A 481 -0.11 -3.26 -0.53
N SER A 482 0.83 -2.81 0.30
CA SER A 482 1.65 -1.64 -0.04
C SER A 482 2.81 -2.05 -0.94
N PRO A 483 2.91 -1.53 -2.17
CA PRO A 483 4.19 -1.56 -2.85
C PRO A 483 5.12 -0.55 -2.16
N LYS A 484 6.06 -1.02 -1.36
CA LYS A 484 7.19 -0.18 -0.98
C LYS A 484 8.12 -0.04 -2.18
N LYS A 485 8.30 1.20 -2.62
CA LYS A 485 9.18 1.57 -3.73
C LYS A 485 10.68 1.45 -3.40
N ASP A 486 11.05 1.16 -2.14
CA ASP A 486 12.43 1.12 -1.64
C ASP A 486 12.91 -0.23 -1.11
N SER A 487 12.07 -1.26 -1.10
CA SER A 487 12.55 -2.63 -1.19
C SER A 487 12.41 -3.03 -2.66
N GLU A 488 13.49 -2.95 -3.45
CA GLU A 488 13.62 -3.90 -4.55
C GLU A 488 13.24 -5.25 -3.95
N PRO A 489 12.28 -6.01 -4.54
CA PRO A 489 11.99 -7.37 -4.10
C PRO A 489 13.34 -8.02 -3.97
N ASP A 490 13.58 -8.76 -2.86
CA ASP A 490 14.92 -9.24 -2.55
C ASP A 490 15.43 -9.94 -3.80
N LEU A 491 16.16 -9.19 -4.60
CA LEU A 491 16.55 -9.52 -6.00
C LEU A 491 17.30 -10.84 -6.04
N PHE A 492 17.70 -11.28 -4.83
CA PHE A 492 18.47 -12.48 -4.62
C PHE A 492 17.59 -13.73 -4.45
N ILE A 493 16.53 -13.68 -3.63
CA ILE A 493 15.56 -14.81 -3.58
C ILE A 493 15.01 -14.98 -5.00
N GLY A 494 14.64 -13.88 -5.65
CA GLY A 494 14.18 -13.86 -7.01
C GLY A 494 15.16 -14.46 -8.01
N THR A 495 16.42 -14.11 -7.95
CA THR A 495 17.42 -14.64 -8.88
C THR A 495 17.68 -16.12 -8.65
N ARG A 496 17.80 -16.55 -7.39
CA ARG A 496 18.06 -17.95 -7.03
C ARG A 496 16.86 -18.84 -7.35
N LEU A 497 15.66 -18.43 -7.01
CA LEU A 497 14.44 -19.16 -7.33
C LEU A 497 14.16 -19.20 -8.84
N ASN A 498 14.41 -18.12 -9.57
CA ASN A 498 14.33 -18.09 -11.03
C ASN A 498 15.36 -19.04 -11.67
N MET A 499 16.58 -19.11 -11.12
CA MET A 499 17.61 -20.01 -11.58
C MET A 499 17.22 -21.46 -11.32
N ILE A 500 16.77 -21.80 -10.11
CA ILE A 500 16.30 -23.13 -9.74
C ILE A 500 15.11 -23.52 -10.62
N ALA A 501 14.13 -22.61 -10.79
CA ALA A 501 12.95 -22.87 -11.59
C ALA A 501 13.29 -23.13 -13.07
N ARG A 502 14.29 -22.43 -13.62
CA ARG A 502 14.77 -22.65 -15.00
C ARG A 502 15.57 -23.94 -15.13
N LEU A 503 16.46 -24.23 -14.16
CA LEU A 503 17.25 -25.46 -14.16
C LEU A 503 16.39 -26.72 -14.03
N TRP A 504 15.24 -26.59 -13.33
CA TRP A 504 14.33 -27.71 -13.10
C TRP A 504 13.18 -27.77 -14.12
N GLY A 505 13.19 -26.90 -15.14
CA GLY A 505 12.20 -26.91 -16.21
C GLY A 505 10.79 -26.59 -15.73
N ILE A 506 10.65 -25.76 -14.68
CA ILE A 506 9.36 -25.44 -14.07
C ILE A 506 8.50 -24.66 -15.06
N ASN A 507 7.23 -25.07 -15.18
CA ASN A 507 6.20 -24.38 -15.91
C ASN A 507 5.08 -24.01 -14.92
N GLY A 508 5.07 -22.77 -14.44
CA GLY A 508 4.14 -22.35 -13.37
C GLY A 508 4.35 -20.94 -12.88
N ALA A 509 3.74 -20.63 -11.74
CA ALA A 509 3.83 -19.35 -11.06
C ALA A 509 4.23 -19.52 -9.60
N PHE A 510 5.03 -18.60 -9.11
CA PHE A 510 5.46 -18.49 -7.72
C PHE A 510 5.23 -17.06 -7.22
N TYR A 511 4.69 -16.95 -6.00
CA TYR A 511 4.47 -15.68 -5.33
C TYR A 511 4.73 -15.82 -3.83
N ALA A 512 5.34 -14.80 -3.21
CA ALA A 512 5.57 -14.76 -1.78
C ALA A 512 5.38 -13.35 -1.22
N MET A 513 4.85 -13.27 0.00
CA MET A 513 4.62 -12.01 0.72
C MET A 513 5.06 -12.12 2.17
N ARG A 514 5.46 -10.98 2.76
CA ARG A 514 5.58 -10.79 4.20
C ARG A 514 4.56 -9.76 4.65
N ALA A 515 3.60 -10.14 5.47
CA ALA A 515 2.50 -9.28 5.84
C ALA A 515 1.84 -8.65 4.60
N THR A 516 2.17 -7.40 4.32
CA THR A 516 1.64 -6.65 3.16
C THR A 516 2.67 -6.41 2.06
N GLU A 517 3.92 -6.89 2.24
CA GLU A 517 5.04 -6.64 1.32
C GLU A 517 5.25 -7.83 0.40
N PRO A 518 5.17 -7.66 -0.93
CA PRO A 518 5.65 -8.67 -1.86
C PRO A 518 7.15 -8.91 -1.64
N LEU A 519 7.51 -10.17 -1.45
CA LEU A 519 8.92 -10.58 -1.34
C LEU A 519 9.46 -11.05 -2.67
N TYR A 520 8.60 -11.71 -3.44
CA TYR A 520 9.01 -12.31 -4.70
C TYR A 520 7.80 -12.63 -5.57
N ASP A 521 7.92 -12.38 -6.86
CA ASP A 521 6.97 -12.80 -7.88
C ASP A 521 7.72 -13.34 -9.11
N THR A 522 7.28 -14.47 -9.64
CA THR A 522 7.74 -14.98 -10.93
C THR A 522 6.74 -15.92 -11.55
N ALA A 523 6.76 -15.96 -12.87
CA ALA A 523 6.03 -16.95 -13.63
C ALA A 523 6.87 -17.38 -14.84
N ILE A 524 6.91 -18.69 -15.09
CA ILE A 524 7.75 -19.28 -16.13
C ILE A 524 6.90 -20.23 -16.98
N GLY A 525 7.19 -20.23 -18.28
CA GLY A 525 6.56 -21.11 -19.24
C GLY A 525 5.17 -20.65 -19.70
N VAL A 526 4.42 -21.60 -20.26
CA VAL A 526 3.19 -21.34 -21.02
C VAL A 526 1.99 -21.90 -20.28
N ALA A 527 0.98 -21.05 -20.07
CA ALA A 527 -0.29 -21.44 -19.45
C ALA A 527 -1.17 -22.23 -20.43
N ASP A 528 -1.20 -21.80 -21.68
CA ASP A 528 -1.98 -22.44 -22.75
C ASP A 528 -1.14 -22.43 -24.05
N GLU A 529 -0.64 -23.58 -24.43
CA GLU A 529 0.18 -23.70 -25.63
C GLU A 529 -0.63 -23.51 -26.94
N ILE A 530 -1.90 -23.78 -26.92
CA ILE A 530 -2.75 -23.60 -28.13
C ILE A 530 -2.93 -22.11 -28.38
N ARG A 531 -3.18 -21.32 -27.30
CA ARG A 531 -3.37 -19.88 -27.39
C ARG A 531 -2.08 -19.10 -27.21
N GLN A 532 -0.95 -19.79 -26.92
CA GLN A 532 0.36 -19.18 -26.64
C GLN A 532 0.34 -18.18 -25.47
N ASN A 533 -0.54 -18.37 -24.50
CA ASN A 533 -0.59 -17.57 -23.31
C ASN A 533 0.52 -17.94 -22.35
N LEU A 534 1.30 -16.96 -21.90
CA LEU A 534 2.34 -17.16 -20.90
C LEU A 534 1.74 -17.30 -19.51
N ASN A 535 2.41 -18.02 -18.61
CA ASN A 535 2.08 -18.01 -17.19
C ASN A 535 2.30 -16.62 -16.57
N GLY A 536 1.44 -16.25 -15.63
CA GLY A 536 1.54 -15.07 -14.79
C GLY A 536 1.16 -15.44 -13.35
N ILE A 537 1.46 -14.58 -12.39
CA ILE A 537 1.08 -14.80 -10.99
C ILE A 537 -0.45 -14.86 -10.78
N HIS A 538 -1.20 -14.38 -11.76
CA HIS A 538 -2.67 -14.41 -11.81
C HIS A 538 -3.23 -15.57 -12.67
N THR A 539 -2.37 -16.42 -13.22
CA THR A 539 -2.82 -17.62 -13.94
C THR A 539 -3.51 -18.59 -12.98
N LYS A 540 -4.67 -19.11 -13.36
CA LYS A 540 -5.44 -20.07 -12.56
C LYS A 540 -4.93 -21.48 -12.75
N PHE A 541 -4.59 -22.13 -11.66
CA PHE A 541 -4.18 -23.54 -11.58
C PHE A 541 -5.12 -24.31 -10.67
N SER A 542 -5.17 -25.62 -10.80
CA SER A 542 -5.80 -26.49 -9.81
C SER A 542 -5.03 -26.45 -8.50
N ALA A 543 -5.71 -26.13 -7.40
CA ALA A 543 -5.12 -26.16 -6.07
C ALA A 543 -5.00 -27.58 -5.50
N GLY A 544 -5.75 -28.53 -6.03
CA GLY A 544 -5.77 -29.90 -5.53
C GLY A 544 -6.05 -29.96 -4.03
N ALA A 545 -5.26 -30.73 -3.28
CA ALA A 545 -5.41 -30.91 -1.83
C ALA A 545 -5.30 -29.62 -1.01
N ILE A 546 -4.78 -28.52 -1.57
CA ILE A 546 -4.82 -27.20 -0.92
C ILE A 546 -6.26 -26.70 -0.73
N THR A 547 -7.23 -27.30 -1.37
CA THR A 547 -8.66 -27.08 -1.09
C THR A 547 -9.02 -27.40 0.38
N MET A 548 -8.36 -28.37 1.01
CA MET A 548 -8.65 -28.78 2.39
C MET A 548 -8.52 -27.63 3.41
N PRO A 549 -7.44 -26.83 3.43
CA PRO A 549 -7.36 -25.63 4.26
C PRO A 549 -8.52 -24.63 4.06
N PHE A 550 -9.02 -24.46 2.83
CA PHE A 550 -10.20 -23.61 2.59
C PHE A 550 -11.47 -24.22 3.20
N THR A 551 -11.63 -25.53 3.10
CA THR A 551 -12.76 -26.25 3.70
C THR A 551 -12.69 -26.16 5.23
N ALA A 552 -11.51 -26.30 5.82
CA ALA A 552 -11.29 -26.12 7.24
C ALA A 552 -11.63 -24.68 7.69
N ALA A 553 -11.11 -23.68 6.99
CA ALA A 553 -11.41 -22.28 7.29
C ALA A 553 -12.91 -21.99 7.24
N ALA A 554 -13.61 -22.51 6.22
CA ALA A 554 -15.07 -22.37 6.13
C ALA A 554 -15.81 -23.03 7.30
N ALA A 555 -15.36 -24.23 7.75
CA ALA A 555 -15.94 -24.89 8.92
C ALA A 555 -15.76 -24.06 10.20
N LEU A 556 -14.57 -23.51 10.43
CA LEU A 556 -14.26 -22.67 11.58
C LEU A 556 -15.05 -21.35 11.55
N ILE A 557 -15.17 -20.69 10.40
CA ILE A 557 -16.00 -19.49 10.24
C ILE A 557 -17.47 -19.80 10.55
N LEU A 558 -17.97 -20.96 10.14
CA LEU A 558 -19.38 -21.36 10.42
C LEU A 558 -19.59 -21.68 11.90
N ASP A 559 -18.58 -22.19 12.61
CA ASP A 559 -18.64 -22.38 14.06
C ASP A 559 -18.65 -21.02 14.79
N GLN A 560 -17.80 -20.07 14.39
CA GLN A 560 -17.81 -18.69 14.90
C GLN A 560 -19.21 -18.06 14.77
N HIS A 561 -19.91 -18.33 13.68
CA HIS A 561 -21.24 -17.79 13.41
C HIS A 561 -22.36 -18.64 14.01
N GLY A 562 -22.06 -19.76 14.69
CA GLY A 562 -23.04 -20.64 15.31
C GLY A 562 -23.93 -21.40 14.33
N VAL A 563 -23.57 -21.50 13.06
CA VAL A 563 -24.29 -22.27 12.02
C VAL A 563 -23.95 -23.76 12.11
N LEU A 564 -22.71 -24.07 12.43
CA LEU A 564 -22.18 -25.40 12.64
C LEU A 564 -21.51 -25.42 14.01
N ARG A 565 -21.37 -26.57 14.66
CA ARG A 565 -20.62 -26.73 15.92
C ARG A 565 -19.51 -27.73 15.73
N LEU A 566 -18.29 -27.37 16.13
CA LEU A 566 -17.15 -28.27 16.00
C LEU A 566 -17.33 -29.56 16.79
N ASP A 567 -18.01 -29.51 17.93
CA ASP A 567 -18.25 -30.69 18.79
C ASP A 567 -19.45 -31.54 18.34
N ASP A 568 -20.16 -31.12 17.30
CA ASP A 568 -21.21 -31.96 16.69
C ASP A 568 -20.60 -33.18 16.02
N LYS A 569 -21.32 -34.28 16.08
CA LYS A 569 -21.02 -35.50 15.36
C LYS A 569 -21.23 -35.32 13.87
N LEU A 570 -20.34 -35.89 13.06
CA LEU A 570 -20.44 -35.81 11.60
C LEU A 570 -21.77 -36.38 11.10
N GLY A 571 -22.28 -37.47 11.74
CA GLY A 571 -23.58 -38.10 11.42
C GLY A 571 -24.79 -37.18 11.56
N LYS A 572 -24.70 -36.09 12.33
CA LYS A 572 -25.72 -35.05 12.40
C LYS A 572 -25.95 -34.38 11.02
N TYR A 573 -24.91 -34.21 10.26
CA TYR A 573 -24.93 -33.56 8.95
C TYR A 573 -24.84 -34.55 7.80
N VAL A 574 -24.18 -35.69 8.00
CA VAL A 574 -24.01 -36.75 6.98
C VAL A 574 -24.54 -38.08 7.58
N PRO A 575 -25.86 -38.23 7.71
CA PRO A 575 -26.49 -39.42 8.32
C PRO A 575 -26.27 -40.69 7.50
N GLU A 576 -25.92 -40.58 6.24
CA GLU A 576 -25.60 -41.73 5.37
C GLU A 576 -24.23 -42.35 5.67
N TYR A 577 -23.36 -41.66 6.42
CA TYR A 577 -22.09 -42.21 6.87
C TYR A 577 -22.31 -43.07 8.11
N ALA A 578 -22.10 -44.36 7.99
CA ALA A 578 -22.44 -45.35 9.03
C ALA A 578 -21.72 -45.09 10.37
N HIS A 579 -20.50 -44.54 10.34
CA HIS A 579 -19.68 -44.22 11.48
C HIS A 579 -19.72 -42.73 11.89
N GLY A 580 -20.71 -41.99 11.38
CA GLY A 580 -20.82 -40.56 11.60
C GLY A 580 -20.95 -40.14 13.09
N ASP A 581 -21.47 -41.02 13.94
CA ASP A 581 -21.59 -40.79 15.40
C ASP A 581 -20.30 -41.08 16.18
N GLU A 582 -19.27 -41.67 15.53
CA GLU A 582 -18.00 -41.98 16.14
C GLU A 582 -16.98 -40.86 16.05
N ILE A 583 -17.23 -39.88 15.16
CA ILE A 583 -16.31 -38.79 14.84
C ILE A 583 -17.00 -37.43 14.91
N THR A 584 -16.33 -36.43 15.49
CA THR A 584 -16.77 -35.03 15.49
C THR A 584 -16.06 -34.23 14.41
N ILE A 585 -16.62 -33.04 14.06
CA ILE A 585 -15.98 -32.11 13.14
C ILE A 585 -14.63 -31.65 13.69
N ARG A 586 -14.55 -31.35 14.99
CA ARG A 586 -13.28 -31.00 15.66
C ARG A 586 -12.21 -32.09 15.54
N GLU A 587 -12.58 -33.35 15.71
CA GLU A 587 -11.64 -34.47 15.58
C GLU A 587 -11.11 -34.61 14.17
N ILE A 588 -11.91 -34.27 13.13
CA ILE A 588 -11.46 -34.21 11.73
C ILE A 588 -10.46 -33.08 11.54
N LEU A 589 -10.82 -31.87 11.95
CA LEU A 589 -9.97 -30.70 11.78
C LEU A 589 -8.62 -30.83 12.48
N LEU A 590 -8.60 -31.41 13.69
CA LEU A 590 -7.37 -31.65 14.46
C LEU A 590 -6.64 -32.94 14.08
N ASN A 591 -7.09 -33.63 13.04
CA ASN A 591 -6.51 -34.92 12.60
C ASN A 591 -6.41 -36.00 13.71
N GLN A 592 -7.29 -35.94 14.68
CA GLN A 592 -7.36 -36.90 15.80
C GLN A 592 -8.08 -38.19 15.39
N LYS A 593 -9.07 -38.04 14.53
CA LYS A 593 -9.78 -39.12 13.86
C LYS A 593 -9.98 -38.78 12.40
N ALA A 594 -10.00 -39.80 11.56
CA ALA A 594 -10.20 -39.63 10.13
C ALA A 594 -11.14 -40.71 9.58
N VAL A 595 -11.87 -40.30 8.52
CA VAL A 595 -12.57 -41.25 7.63
C VAL A 595 -11.50 -41.90 6.74
N PRO A 596 -11.50 -43.24 6.61
CA PRO A 596 -10.53 -43.95 5.76
C PRO A 596 -10.51 -43.42 4.34
N ASP A 597 -9.34 -43.32 3.71
CA ASP A 597 -9.22 -42.70 2.39
C ASP A 597 -9.84 -43.59 1.31
N TYR A 598 -10.87 -43.08 0.65
CA TYR A 598 -11.55 -43.81 -0.42
C TYR A 598 -10.63 -44.14 -1.60
N VAL A 599 -9.60 -43.32 -1.83
CA VAL A 599 -8.67 -43.50 -2.95
C VAL A 599 -7.94 -44.82 -2.86
N ASP A 600 -7.51 -45.21 -1.64
CA ASP A 600 -6.79 -46.47 -1.39
C ASP A 600 -7.65 -47.71 -1.68
N TYR A 601 -8.97 -47.54 -1.68
CA TYR A 601 -9.94 -48.63 -1.84
C TYR A 601 -10.73 -48.54 -3.13
N SER A 602 -10.55 -47.48 -3.93
CA SER A 602 -11.27 -47.28 -5.19
C SER A 602 -10.95 -48.42 -6.19
N MET A 603 -11.91 -48.69 -7.08
CA MET A 603 -11.70 -49.70 -8.14
C MET A 603 -10.54 -49.31 -9.05
N ALA A 604 -10.36 -48.03 -9.32
CA ALA A 604 -9.30 -47.51 -10.17
C ALA A 604 -7.90 -47.75 -9.51
N PHE A 605 -7.78 -47.53 -8.20
CA PHE A 605 -6.54 -47.81 -7.46
C PHE A 605 -6.25 -49.33 -7.39
N LYS A 606 -7.28 -50.18 -7.22
CA LYS A 606 -7.10 -51.62 -7.28
C LYS A 606 -6.62 -52.12 -8.66
N LEU A 607 -7.15 -51.54 -9.74
CA LEU A 607 -6.68 -51.82 -11.11
C LEU A 607 -5.25 -51.35 -11.33
N TYR A 608 -4.86 -50.20 -10.82
CA TYR A 608 -3.49 -49.70 -10.84
C TYR A 608 -2.53 -50.66 -10.13
N THR A 609 -2.86 -51.08 -8.90
CA THR A 609 -2.07 -52.01 -8.11
C THR A 609 -1.90 -53.35 -8.81
N GLN A 610 -2.98 -53.91 -9.36
CA GLN A 610 -2.95 -55.13 -10.16
C GLN A 610 -2.09 -55.01 -11.41
N ALA A 611 -2.16 -53.88 -12.11
CA ALA A 611 -1.35 -53.63 -13.29
C ALA A 611 0.13 -53.48 -12.95
N HIS A 612 0.46 -52.95 -11.77
CA HIS A 612 1.83 -52.91 -11.26
C HIS A 612 2.38 -54.30 -10.98
N GLU A 613 1.59 -55.15 -10.33
CA GLU A 613 1.94 -56.58 -10.08
C GLU A 613 2.08 -57.40 -11.37
N GLN A 614 1.34 -57.05 -12.43
CA GLN A 614 1.39 -57.70 -13.73
C GLN A 614 2.55 -57.28 -14.63
N GLY A 615 3.42 -56.36 -14.17
CA GLY A 615 4.60 -55.90 -14.90
C GLY A 615 4.32 -55.08 -16.14
N LEU A 616 3.26 -54.30 -16.17
CA LEU A 616 2.99 -53.34 -17.24
C LEU A 616 4.11 -52.32 -17.36
N ASN A 617 4.32 -51.80 -18.57
CA ASN A 617 5.31 -50.75 -18.77
C ASN A 617 4.94 -49.49 -17.99
N GLU A 618 5.94 -48.68 -17.66
CA GLU A 618 5.76 -47.46 -16.82
C GLU A 618 4.70 -46.48 -17.38
N LYS A 619 4.65 -46.34 -18.70
CA LYS A 619 3.63 -45.49 -19.36
C LYS A 619 2.20 -45.95 -19.09
N ALA A 620 1.95 -47.26 -19.13
CA ALA A 620 0.63 -47.82 -18.85
C ALA A 620 0.26 -47.68 -17.35
N LYS A 621 1.28 -47.85 -16.47
CA LYS A 621 1.11 -47.66 -15.04
C LYS A 621 0.74 -46.19 -14.73
N LEU A 622 1.49 -45.23 -15.27
CA LEU A 622 1.23 -43.80 -15.10
C LEU A 622 -0.14 -43.39 -15.63
N GLN A 623 -0.57 -43.97 -16.76
CA GLN A 623 -1.91 -43.67 -17.29
C GLN A 623 -3.02 -44.25 -16.40
N LEU A 624 -2.83 -45.41 -15.80
CA LEU A 624 -3.79 -46.01 -14.87
C LEU A 624 -3.83 -45.25 -13.55
N GLU A 625 -2.67 -44.81 -13.03
CA GLU A 625 -2.57 -43.96 -11.85
C GLU A 625 -3.31 -42.61 -12.09
N TRP A 626 -3.05 -41.99 -13.24
CA TRP A 626 -3.74 -40.77 -13.66
C TRP A 626 -5.27 -40.97 -13.69
N ASN A 627 -5.73 -42.04 -14.31
CA ASN A 627 -7.16 -42.35 -14.40
C ASN A 627 -7.74 -42.60 -13.00
N ALA A 628 -7.01 -43.27 -12.11
CA ALA A 628 -7.43 -43.55 -10.75
C ALA A 628 -7.62 -42.27 -9.91
N LEU A 629 -6.66 -41.32 -10.05
CA LEU A 629 -6.65 -40.09 -9.27
C LEU A 629 -7.64 -39.02 -9.79
N ASN A 630 -7.97 -39.07 -11.08
CA ASN A 630 -8.74 -38.01 -11.74
C ASN A 630 -10.11 -38.48 -12.28
N SER A 631 -10.52 -39.72 -12.03
CA SER A 631 -11.87 -40.17 -12.38
C SER A 631 -12.91 -39.55 -11.42
N PRO A 632 -13.96 -38.91 -11.94
CA PRO A 632 -15.03 -38.43 -11.08
C PRO A 632 -15.62 -39.60 -10.30
N ILE A 633 -15.73 -39.47 -8.99
CA ILE A 633 -16.40 -40.42 -8.11
C ILE A 633 -17.54 -39.68 -7.40
N SER A 634 -18.72 -40.29 -7.40
CA SER A 634 -19.88 -39.71 -6.75
C SER A 634 -19.81 -39.83 -5.23
N ASP A 635 -20.53 -38.93 -4.53
CA ASP A 635 -20.65 -39.03 -3.06
C ASP A 635 -21.24 -40.35 -2.60
N GLU A 636 -22.15 -40.91 -3.36
CA GLU A 636 -22.77 -42.21 -3.09
C GLU A 636 -21.75 -43.36 -3.19
N GLU A 637 -20.86 -43.31 -4.18
CA GLU A 637 -19.77 -44.30 -4.31
C GLU A 637 -18.76 -44.16 -3.18
N ILE A 638 -18.38 -42.93 -2.83
CA ILE A 638 -17.48 -42.66 -1.69
C ILE A 638 -18.09 -43.22 -0.41
N LEU A 639 -19.33 -42.88 -0.10
CA LEU A 639 -20.05 -43.38 1.08
C LEU A 639 -20.15 -44.90 1.08
N SER A 640 -20.39 -45.55 -0.08
CA SER A 640 -20.39 -46.99 -0.16
C SER A 640 -19.05 -47.67 0.21
N ILE A 641 -17.96 -47.03 -0.12
CA ILE A 641 -16.61 -47.48 0.21
C ILE A 641 -16.30 -47.27 1.71
N VAL A 642 -16.47 -46.04 2.21
CA VAL A 642 -16.05 -45.65 3.56
C VAL A 642 -16.96 -46.23 4.65
N ASN A 643 -18.23 -46.57 4.34
CA ASN A 643 -19.13 -47.19 5.28
C ASN A 643 -18.72 -48.62 5.67
N GLU A 644 -17.95 -49.31 4.84
CA GLU A 644 -17.45 -50.65 5.15
C GLU A 644 -16.18 -50.64 6.02
N LEU A 645 -15.60 -49.48 6.30
CA LEU A 645 -14.27 -49.32 6.92
C LEU A 645 -14.42 -48.60 8.27
N PRO A 646 -13.68 -49.02 9.33
CA PRO A 646 -13.73 -48.37 10.63
C PRO A 646 -13.03 -47.02 10.60
N VAL A 647 -13.47 -46.09 11.48
CA VAL A 647 -12.80 -44.81 11.70
C VAL A 647 -11.35 -45.03 12.10
N VAL A 648 -10.45 -44.27 11.51
CA VAL A 648 -9.03 -44.29 11.82
C VAL A 648 -8.72 -43.40 13.01
N THR A 649 -7.98 -43.88 14.00
CA THR A 649 -7.54 -43.12 15.17
C THR A 649 -6.00 -43.07 15.20
N ASN A 650 -5.44 -41.97 15.71
CA ASN A 650 -3.98 -41.71 15.77
C ASN A 650 -3.31 -41.75 14.39
N THR A 651 -3.61 -40.77 13.59
CA THR A 651 -3.14 -40.64 12.22
C THR A 651 -1.73 -40.01 12.19
N GLU A 652 -0.69 -40.81 12.53
CA GLU A 652 0.71 -40.42 12.25
C GLU A 652 1.03 -40.43 10.75
N THR A 653 0.08 -40.88 9.90
CA THR A 653 0.25 -41.01 8.46
C THR A 653 -0.79 -40.12 7.72
N SER A 654 -0.49 -39.76 6.49
CA SER A 654 -1.39 -38.96 5.61
C SER A 654 -2.69 -39.69 5.22
N CYS A 655 -2.92 -40.90 5.70
CA CYS A 655 -4.08 -41.70 5.36
C CYS A 655 -5.39 -41.12 5.94
N GLY A 656 -6.38 -40.91 5.10
CA GLY A 656 -7.75 -40.53 5.51
C GLY A 656 -8.08 -39.05 5.39
N LYS A 657 -7.17 -38.18 4.99
CA LYS A 657 -7.43 -36.75 4.89
C LYS A 657 -8.45 -36.40 3.80
N ARG A 658 -8.39 -37.03 2.62
CA ARG A 658 -9.31 -36.72 1.50
C ARG A 658 -10.75 -37.05 1.84
N SER A 659 -11.06 -38.28 2.25
CA SER A 659 -12.43 -38.67 2.62
C SER A 659 -12.99 -37.83 3.74
N SER A 660 -12.17 -37.50 4.75
CA SER A 660 -12.59 -36.64 5.86
C SER A 660 -13.03 -35.25 5.36
N PHE A 661 -12.25 -34.63 4.49
CA PHE A 661 -12.57 -33.30 3.96
C PHE A 661 -13.69 -33.34 2.90
N ARG A 662 -13.87 -34.46 2.17
CA ARG A 662 -15.03 -34.68 1.32
C ARG A 662 -16.32 -34.68 2.15
N LEU A 663 -16.38 -35.50 3.20
CA LEU A 663 -17.55 -35.60 4.07
C LEU A 663 -17.75 -34.29 4.87
N LEU A 664 -16.67 -33.62 5.25
CA LEU A 664 -16.75 -32.28 5.86
C LEU A 664 -17.39 -31.28 4.87
N GLY A 665 -17.01 -31.29 3.62
CA GLY A 665 -17.64 -30.48 2.57
C GLY A 665 -19.14 -30.72 2.47
N MET A 666 -19.58 -31.99 2.44
CA MET A 666 -21.01 -32.36 2.48
C MET A 666 -21.71 -31.84 3.75
N ALA A 667 -21.03 -31.90 4.89
CA ALA A 667 -21.57 -31.37 6.16
C ALA A 667 -21.78 -29.85 6.10
N LEU A 668 -20.83 -29.09 5.50
CA LEU A 668 -20.96 -27.65 5.31
C LEU A 668 -22.16 -27.30 4.40
N GLU A 669 -22.30 -27.99 3.28
CA GLU A 669 -23.41 -27.78 2.35
C GLU A 669 -24.76 -27.98 3.03
N ARG A 670 -24.88 -29.04 3.82
CA ARG A 670 -26.12 -29.35 4.54
C ARG A 670 -26.40 -28.43 5.72
N ALA A 671 -25.36 -28.03 6.45
CA ALA A 671 -25.49 -27.06 7.53
C ALA A 671 -25.97 -25.69 7.02
N CYS A 672 -25.49 -25.28 5.85
CA CYS A 672 -25.83 -24.00 5.24
C CYS A 672 -27.02 -24.06 4.27
N ALA A 673 -27.46 -25.23 3.84
CA ALA A 673 -28.39 -25.45 2.70
C ALA A 673 -27.94 -24.72 1.43
N LYS A 674 -26.63 -24.72 1.15
CA LYS A 674 -25.97 -24.07 0.02
C LYS A 674 -24.87 -24.97 -0.55
N SER A 675 -24.50 -24.78 -1.82
CA SER A 675 -23.37 -25.48 -2.42
C SER A 675 -22.03 -24.99 -1.83
N LEU A 676 -20.99 -25.82 -1.84
CA LEU A 676 -19.63 -25.42 -1.45
C LEU A 676 -19.15 -24.19 -2.21
N LYS A 677 -19.50 -24.08 -3.49
CA LYS A 677 -19.20 -22.89 -4.30
C LYS A 677 -19.77 -21.62 -3.67
N GLU A 678 -21.04 -21.63 -3.28
CA GLU A 678 -21.69 -20.48 -2.64
C GLU A 678 -21.12 -20.19 -1.27
N ILE A 679 -20.75 -21.23 -0.50
CA ILE A 679 -20.16 -21.12 0.83
C ILE A 679 -18.79 -20.45 0.74
N PHE A 680 -17.89 -20.96 -0.11
CA PHE A 680 -16.56 -20.39 -0.29
C PHE A 680 -16.61 -18.97 -0.85
N GLU A 681 -17.48 -18.72 -1.85
CA GLU A 681 -17.67 -17.39 -2.40
C GLU A 681 -18.07 -16.37 -1.33
N GLN A 682 -19.01 -16.73 -0.46
CA GLN A 682 -19.55 -15.83 0.56
C GLN A 682 -18.62 -15.66 1.76
N LEU A 683 -18.00 -16.75 2.23
CA LEU A 683 -17.20 -16.72 3.45
C LEU A 683 -15.74 -16.31 3.22
N ILE A 684 -15.16 -16.64 2.06
CA ILE A 684 -13.74 -16.51 1.82
C ILE A 684 -13.42 -15.65 0.59
N PHE A 685 -13.90 -16.04 -0.62
CA PHE A 685 -13.44 -15.43 -1.85
C PHE A 685 -13.84 -13.97 -1.99
N SER A 686 -15.11 -13.65 -1.75
CA SER A 686 -15.60 -12.28 -1.82
C SER A 686 -15.00 -11.41 -0.72
N GLY A 687 -14.92 -11.91 0.51
CA GLY A 687 -14.34 -11.21 1.67
C GLY A 687 -12.88 -10.83 1.46
N LEU A 688 -12.08 -11.75 0.93
CA LEU A 688 -10.67 -11.54 0.61
C LEU A 688 -10.43 -10.98 -0.80
N SER A 689 -11.47 -10.79 -1.61
CA SER A 689 -11.37 -10.38 -3.02
C SER A 689 -10.41 -11.25 -3.84
N LEU A 690 -10.53 -12.56 -3.71
CA LEU A 690 -9.74 -13.53 -4.47
C LEU A 690 -10.31 -13.66 -5.88
N LYS A 691 -9.92 -12.77 -6.78
CA LYS A 691 -10.50 -12.66 -8.14
C LYS A 691 -10.15 -13.82 -9.05
N ASP A 692 -9.00 -14.42 -8.81
CA ASP A 692 -8.46 -15.53 -9.59
C ASP A 692 -8.78 -16.88 -8.93
N THR A 693 -9.65 -16.89 -7.92
CA THR A 693 -10.03 -18.10 -7.18
C THR A 693 -11.51 -18.42 -7.42
N SER A 694 -11.81 -19.70 -7.67
CA SER A 694 -13.16 -20.20 -7.86
C SER A 694 -13.26 -21.66 -7.43
N PHE A 695 -14.46 -22.10 -7.06
CA PHE A 695 -14.74 -23.52 -6.87
C PHE A 695 -15.33 -24.05 -8.17
N GLY A 696 -14.57 -24.92 -8.87
CA GLY A 696 -14.91 -25.36 -10.22
C GLY A 696 -14.70 -24.27 -11.29
N GLY A 697 -15.01 -24.58 -12.53
CA GLY A 697 -14.90 -23.71 -13.68
C GLY A 697 -13.71 -24.01 -14.59
N GLU A 698 -13.42 -23.14 -15.57
CA GLU A 698 -12.32 -23.31 -16.50
C GLU A 698 -11.00 -22.83 -15.86
N ALA A 699 -10.00 -23.71 -15.80
CA ALA A 699 -8.64 -23.32 -15.47
C ALA A 699 -8.04 -22.47 -16.60
N GLY A 700 -7.20 -21.49 -16.25
CA GLY A 700 -6.35 -20.81 -17.23
C GLY A 700 -5.33 -21.72 -17.89
N VAL A 701 -5.05 -22.86 -17.24
CA VAL A 701 -4.18 -23.93 -17.71
C VAL A 701 -5.05 -25.12 -18.08
N THR A 702 -5.13 -25.43 -19.36
CA THR A 702 -5.99 -26.49 -19.90
C THR A 702 -5.25 -27.79 -20.18
N TYR A 703 -3.93 -27.77 -20.24
CA TYR A 703 -3.10 -28.92 -20.58
C TYR A 703 -1.86 -28.97 -19.71
N SER A 704 -1.47 -30.17 -19.33
CA SER A 704 -0.20 -30.48 -18.68
C SER A 704 0.54 -31.58 -19.44
N THR A 705 1.82 -31.73 -19.20
CA THR A 705 2.64 -32.82 -19.72
C THR A 705 2.85 -33.85 -18.61
N ASN A 706 2.49 -35.09 -18.83
CA ASN A 706 2.76 -36.16 -17.86
C ASN A 706 4.25 -36.55 -17.84
N ALA A 707 4.64 -37.39 -16.90
CA ALA A 707 6.00 -37.93 -16.78
C ALA A 707 6.45 -38.73 -18.01
N ALA A 708 5.58 -39.06 -18.94
CA ALA A 708 5.86 -39.67 -20.23
C ALA A 708 5.92 -38.66 -21.40
N GLU A 709 6.03 -37.36 -21.13
CA GLU A 709 6.02 -36.25 -22.12
C GLU A 709 4.75 -36.17 -22.98
N GLU A 710 3.65 -36.79 -22.56
CA GLU A 710 2.38 -36.73 -23.28
C GLU A 710 1.54 -35.57 -22.77
N ARG A 711 0.87 -34.88 -23.71
CA ARG A 711 -0.14 -33.85 -23.38
C ARG A 711 -1.38 -34.50 -22.77
N ILE A 712 -1.74 -34.10 -21.59
CA ILE A 712 -2.96 -34.51 -20.90
C ILE A 712 -3.83 -33.29 -20.66
N GLN A 713 -5.09 -33.34 -21.02
CA GLN A 713 -6.07 -32.35 -20.63
C GLN A 713 -6.35 -32.48 -19.14
N LEU A 714 -6.21 -31.39 -18.39
CA LEU A 714 -6.52 -31.38 -16.97
C LEU A 714 -8.02 -31.60 -16.76
N PRO A 715 -8.44 -32.47 -15.84
CA PRO A 715 -9.85 -32.68 -15.53
C PRO A 715 -10.45 -31.39 -14.93
N SER A 716 -11.73 -31.15 -15.18
CA SER A 716 -12.46 -30.10 -14.49
C SER A 716 -12.60 -30.48 -13.01
N PRO A 717 -12.19 -29.62 -12.07
CA PRO A 717 -12.26 -29.90 -10.64
C PRO A 717 -13.69 -29.85 -10.07
N GLU A 718 -14.72 -29.60 -10.89
CA GLU A 718 -16.11 -29.42 -10.45
C GLU A 718 -16.69 -30.63 -9.69
N ASN A 719 -16.11 -31.80 -9.84
CA ASN A 719 -16.58 -33.05 -9.24
C ASN A 719 -15.78 -33.48 -8.01
N MET A 720 -14.84 -32.64 -7.50
CA MET A 720 -13.89 -33.02 -6.45
C MET A 720 -14.22 -32.48 -5.05
N GLY A 721 -15.40 -32.05 -4.74
CA GLY A 721 -15.85 -31.69 -3.38
C GLY A 721 -14.86 -30.87 -2.52
N GLY A 722 -14.99 -31.03 -1.22
CA GLY A 722 -14.20 -30.26 -0.21
C GLY A 722 -12.70 -30.61 -0.12
N GLU A 723 -12.24 -31.64 -0.80
CA GLU A 723 -10.86 -32.09 -0.77
C GLU A 723 -10.00 -31.54 -1.93
N ALA A 724 -10.57 -31.15 -3.09
CA ALA A 724 -9.79 -30.79 -4.28
C ALA A 724 -10.50 -29.92 -5.32
N GLY A 725 -11.51 -29.16 -4.98
CA GLY A 725 -12.40 -28.43 -5.94
C GLY A 725 -11.96 -27.03 -6.33
N ILE A 726 -10.90 -26.45 -5.77
CA ILE A 726 -10.53 -25.05 -5.97
C ILE A 726 -9.56 -24.86 -7.15
N LEU A 727 -9.84 -23.86 -7.97
CA LEU A 727 -8.93 -23.23 -8.92
C LEU A 727 -8.47 -21.90 -8.33
N THR A 728 -7.16 -21.62 -8.34
CA THR A 728 -6.59 -20.39 -7.76
C THR A 728 -5.32 -19.95 -8.48
N SER A 729 -4.91 -18.72 -8.26
CA SER A 729 -3.61 -18.19 -8.67
C SER A 729 -2.61 -18.18 -7.49
N ALA A 730 -1.31 -18.10 -7.80
CA ALA A 730 -0.29 -17.98 -6.75
C ALA A 730 -0.49 -16.70 -5.92
N TYR A 731 -0.90 -15.62 -6.56
CA TYR A 731 -1.23 -14.35 -5.92
C TYR A 731 -2.38 -14.48 -4.91
N ASP A 732 -3.51 -15.06 -5.32
CA ASP A 732 -4.68 -15.21 -4.43
C ASP A 732 -4.42 -16.20 -3.30
N LEU A 733 -3.66 -17.27 -3.58
CA LEU A 733 -3.35 -18.28 -2.58
C LEU A 733 -2.49 -17.73 -1.44
N VAL A 734 -1.50 -16.89 -1.75
CA VAL A 734 -0.70 -16.19 -0.73
C VAL A 734 -1.56 -15.22 0.08
N ARG A 735 -2.48 -14.51 -0.55
CA ARG A 735 -3.42 -13.62 0.17
C ARG A 735 -4.32 -14.37 1.15
N PHE A 736 -4.77 -15.56 0.78
CA PHE A 736 -5.50 -16.43 1.70
C PHE A 736 -4.61 -16.82 2.90
N GLY A 737 -3.36 -17.23 2.66
CA GLY A 737 -2.41 -17.56 3.73
C GLY A 737 -2.15 -16.38 4.68
N ILE A 738 -1.84 -15.21 4.15
CA ILE A 738 -1.62 -13.98 4.95
C ILE A 738 -2.88 -13.58 5.74
N ALA A 739 -4.06 -13.75 5.17
CA ALA A 739 -5.32 -13.45 5.87
C ALA A 739 -5.55 -14.37 7.08
N LEU A 740 -5.17 -15.63 6.97
CA LEU A 740 -5.21 -16.59 8.08
C LEU A 740 -4.19 -16.24 9.16
N GLU A 741 -2.93 -15.95 8.78
CA GLU A 741 -1.86 -15.58 9.72
C GLU A 741 -2.18 -14.32 10.53
N ASN A 742 -2.92 -13.38 9.95
CA ASN A 742 -3.28 -12.12 10.60
C ASN A 742 -4.65 -12.12 11.29
N GLY A 743 -5.30 -13.29 11.42
CA GLY A 743 -6.61 -13.39 12.08
C GLY A 743 -7.73 -12.63 11.37
N VAL A 744 -7.63 -12.44 10.05
CA VAL A 744 -8.65 -11.72 9.26
C VAL A 744 -9.90 -12.55 9.07
N LEU A 745 -9.75 -13.86 8.94
CA LEU A 745 -10.84 -14.80 8.71
C LEU A 745 -11.34 -15.45 10.01
N LEU A 746 -10.44 -15.66 10.96
CA LEU A 746 -10.68 -16.43 12.17
C LEU A 746 -10.36 -15.57 13.39
N ASP A 747 -11.14 -15.73 14.46
CA ASP A 747 -10.77 -15.19 15.77
C ASP A 747 -9.60 -15.97 16.40
N GLU A 748 -9.12 -15.54 17.58
CA GLU A 748 -7.94 -16.11 18.24
C GLU A 748 -8.12 -17.61 18.53
N GLU A 749 -9.29 -18.03 19.05
CA GLU A 749 -9.58 -19.44 19.37
C GLU A 749 -9.57 -20.31 18.10
N HIS A 750 -10.19 -19.86 17.02
CA HIS A 750 -10.26 -20.62 15.77
C HIS A 750 -8.96 -20.57 14.97
N THR A 751 -8.17 -19.51 15.12
CA THR A 751 -6.81 -19.42 14.58
C THR A 751 -5.89 -20.43 15.24
N ASP A 752 -5.96 -20.59 16.56
CA ASP A 752 -5.20 -21.61 17.29
C ASP A 752 -5.57 -23.04 16.86
N ILE A 753 -6.85 -23.30 16.58
CA ILE A 753 -7.28 -24.59 16.02
C ILE A 753 -6.73 -24.79 14.62
N PHE A 754 -6.78 -23.74 13.77
CA PHE A 754 -6.34 -23.84 12.38
C PHE A 754 -4.85 -24.14 12.26
N PHE A 755 -4.03 -23.51 13.10
CA PHE A 755 -2.57 -23.70 13.14
C PHE A 755 -2.09 -24.69 14.20
N ALA A 756 -2.97 -25.54 14.71
CA ALA A 756 -2.53 -26.66 15.55
C ALA A 756 -1.68 -27.63 14.72
N PRO A 757 -0.72 -28.36 15.32
CA PRO A 757 0.12 -29.31 14.61
C PRO A 757 -0.71 -30.35 13.84
N GLU A 758 -0.45 -30.49 12.55
CA GLU A 758 -1.13 -31.42 11.64
C GLU A 758 -2.64 -31.21 11.46
N ALA A 759 -3.17 -30.10 11.91
CA ALA A 759 -4.58 -29.73 11.79
C ALA A 759 -4.93 -29.17 10.42
N CYS A 760 -6.22 -29.17 10.10
CA CYS A 760 -6.82 -28.42 8.97
C CYS A 760 -6.23 -28.70 7.60
N GLY A 761 -5.69 -29.89 7.40
CA GLY A 761 -5.03 -30.29 6.16
C GLY A 761 -3.61 -29.74 6.00
N LEU A 762 -3.06 -29.13 7.04
CA LEU A 762 -1.70 -28.59 7.07
C LEU A 762 -0.71 -29.60 7.68
N MET A 763 0.54 -29.47 7.28
CA MET A 763 1.69 -30.09 7.93
C MET A 763 2.53 -29.00 8.59
N ASN A 764 3.22 -29.31 9.68
CA ASN A 764 4.12 -28.38 10.35
C ASN A 764 5.55 -28.94 10.38
N VAL A 765 6.50 -28.19 9.84
CA VAL A 765 7.93 -28.52 9.92
C VAL A 765 8.72 -27.25 10.23
N ASN A 766 9.40 -27.25 11.37
CA ASN A 766 10.23 -26.12 11.84
C ASN A 766 9.49 -24.76 11.90
N GLY A 767 8.21 -24.75 12.28
CA GLY A 767 7.41 -23.54 12.36
C GLY A 767 6.79 -23.08 11.04
N TRP A 768 7.03 -23.82 9.95
CA TRP A 768 6.31 -23.63 8.71
C TRP A 768 5.09 -24.55 8.64
N PHE A 769 3.93 -23.93 8.49
CA PHE A 769 2.70 -24.63 8.16
C PHE A 769 2.56 -24.67 6.65
N TYR A 770 2.32 -25.85 6.10
CA TYR A 770 2.19 -25.98 4.66
C TYR A 770 1.17 -27.02 4.25
N ALA A 771 0.54 -26.74 3.12
CA ALA A 771 -0.24 -27.70 2.36
C ALA A 771 0.40 -27.88 1.00
N ASP A 772 0.50 -29.12 0.54
CA ASP A 772 0.97 -29.45 -0.79
C ASP A 772 0.01 -30.41 -1.50
N SER A 773 0.04 -30.36 -2.80
CA SER A 773 -0.69 -31.29 -3.66
C SER A 773 0.21 -31.63 -4.84
N GLY A 774 0.59 -32.89 -4.94
CA GLY A 774 1.35 -33.42 -6.08
C GLY A 774 0.49 -34.37 -6.87
N TYR A 775 0.38 -34.12 -8.18
CA TYR A 775 -0.14 -35.06 -9.16
C TYR A 775 0.93 -35.27 -10.24
N SER A 776 0.82 -36.38 -11.00
CA SER A 776 1.73 -36.65 -12.12
C SER A 776 1.79 -35.54 -13.18
N CYS A 777 0.92 -34.53 -13.12
CA CYS A 777 0.77 -33.45 -14.10
C CYS A 777 0.86 -32.04 -13.53
N GLY A 778 1.15 -31.87 -12.22
CA GLY A 778 1.30 -30.57 -11.62
C GLY A 778 1.53 -30.63 -10.12
N GLN A 779 2.07 -29.58 -9.57
CA GLN A 779 2.27 -29.41 -8.14
C GLN A 779 1.72 -28.06 -7.69
N SER A 780 1.15 -28.07 -6.51
CA SER A 780 0.67 -26.85 -5.83
C SER A 780 1.16 -26.90 -4.38
N CYS A 781 1.68 -25.81 -3.87
CA CYS A 781 2.00 -25.68 -2.46
C CYS A 781 1.70 -24.28 -1.92
N LEU A 782 1.31 -24.25 -0.66
CA LEU A 782 1.14 -23.06 0.15
C LEU A 782 1.98 -23.22 1.41
N TYR A 783 2.84 -22.27 1.71
CA TYR A 783 3.66 -22.20 2.93
C TYR A 783 3.27 -20.97 3.73
N MET A 784 3.19 -21.08 5.05
CA MET A 784 2.88 -20.02 5.99
C MET A 784 3.81 -20.10 7.19
N ASN A 785 4.27 -18.96 7.71
CA ASN A 785 5.09 -18.89 8.91
C ASN A 785 4.63 -17.72 9.79
N LEU A 786 3.90 -18.04 10.86
CA LEU A 786 3.32 -17.07 11.79
C LEU A 786 4.38 -16.19 12.46
N GLN A 787 5.55 -16.75 12.80
CA GLN A 787 6.61 -15.99 13.49
C GLN A 787 7.15 -14.84 12.62
N TYR A 788 7.20 -15.03 11.31
CA TYR A 788 7.76 -14.07 10.37
C TYR A 788 6.68 -13.35 9.55
N ASN A 789 5.41 -13.74 9.72
CA ASN A 789 4.26 -13.26 8.92
C ASN A 789 4.54 -13.36 7.42
N VAL A 790 4.91 -14.56 6.96
CA VAL A 790 5.30 -14.83 5.58
C VAL A 790 4.45 -15.94 5.01
N ALA A 791 3.80 -15.67 3.89
CA ALA A 791 3.17 -16.70 3.07
C ALA A 791 3.80 -16.76 1.67
N ALA A 792 3.92 -17.97 1.14
CA ALA A 792 4.44 -18.24 -0.20
C ALA A 792 3.62 -19.33 -0.88
N ALA A 793 3.36 -19.18 -2.17
CA ALA A 793 2.65 -20.17 -2.96
C ALA A 793 3.39 -20.46 -4.27
N MET A 794 3.34 -21.71 -4.68
CA MET A 794 3.82 -22.18 -5.97
C MET A 794 2.74 -23.04 -6.61
N LEU A 795 2.44 -22.76 -7.85
CA LEU A 795 1.47 -23.50 -8.66
C LEU A 795 2.12 -23.87 -10.00
N MET A 796 2.11 -25.14 -10.35
CA MET A 796 2.76 -25.67 -11.56
C MET A 796 1.80 -26.50 -12.39
N ASN A 797 1.97 -26.48 -13.69
CA ASN A 797 1.20 -27.28 -14.66
C ASN A 797 2.01 -28.35 -15.38
N ALA A 798 3.22 -28.66 -14.90
CA ALA A 798 4.04 -29.76 -15.39
C ALA A 798 4.78 -30.43 -14.25
N PRO A 799 5.01 -31.74 -14.29
CA PRO A 799 5.87 -32.40 -13.33
C PRO A 799 7.30 -31.89 -13.46
N CYS A 800 8.02 -31.83 -12.34
CA CYS A 800 9.41 -31.49 -12.33
C CYS A 800 10.21 -32.75 -12.75
N THR A 801 10.77 -32.78 -13.96
CA THR A 801 11.61 -33.87 -14.45
C THR A 801 13.07 -33.59 -14.13
N LEU A 802 13.60 -34.17 -13.07
CA LEU A 802 15.04 -34.38 -12.92
C LEU A 802 15.37 -35.75 -13.48
N GLU A 803 15.94 -35.80 -14.68
CA GLU A 803 16.72 -36.97 -15.12
C GLU A 803 17.95 -37.04 -14.22
N ASP A 804 18.17 -38.14 -13.50
CA ASP A 804 19.36 -38.49 -12.69
C ASP A 804 19.32 -38.29 -11.16
N THR A 805 18.26 -38.65 -10.47
CA THR A 805 18.46 -39.07 -9.07
C THR A 805 17.49 -40.18 -8.71
N ASP A 806 18.01 -41.34 -8.43
CA ASP A 806 17.27 -42.57 -8.13
C ASP A 806 16.36 -42.55 -6.88
N ASP A 807 16.15 -41.38 -6.20
CA ASP A 807 15.38 -41.39 -4.95
C ASP A 807 14.69 -40.07 -4.52
N VAL A 808 14.57 -39.07 -5.38
CA VAL A 808 13.98 -37.81 -4.92
C VAL A 808 13.00 -37.22 -5.95
N GLY A 809 11.84 -37.85 -6.08
CA GLY A 809 10.73 -37.36 -6.89
C GLY A 809 10.20 -36.00 -6.38
N ALA A 810 9.10 -35.50 -6.96
CA ALA A 810 8.38 -34.26 -6.75
C ALA A 810 8.43 -33.66 -5.32
N TYR A 811 8.72 -34.43 -4.30
CA TYR A 811 8.95 -34.02 -2.91
C TYR A 811 10.13 -33.06 -2.76
N SER A 812 11.04 -32.98 -3.69
CA SER A 812 12.30 -32.26 -3.54
C SER A 812 12.16 -30.77 -3.84
N PHE A 813 11.31 -30.34 -4.78
CA PHE A 813 11.23 -28.91 -5.13
C PHE A 813 10.48 -28.10 -4.07
N ALA A 814 9.33 -28.56 -3.60
CA ALA A 814 8.60 -27.93 -2.51
C ALA A 814 9.46 -27.89 -1.23
N GLN A 815 10.15 -28.99 -0.91
CA GLN A 815 11.12 -29.02 0.19
C GLN A 815 12.31 -28.09 -0.06
N ARG A 816 12.84 -28.02 -1.29
CA ARG A 816 13.93 -27.10 -1.63
C ARG A 816 13.49 -25.65 -1.49
N MET A 817 12.30 -25.30 -1.94
CA MET A 817 11.72 -23.98 -1.74
C MET A 817 11.63 -23.63 -0.25
N ARG A 818 11.16 -24.55 0.58
CA ARG A 818 11.16 -24.40 2.03
C ARG A 818 12.56 -24.13 2.58
N TYR A 819 13.57 -24.92 2.17
CA TYR A 819 14.95 -24.70 2.62
C TYR A 819 15.50 -23.34 2.18
N GLU A 820 15.17 -22.89 0.97
CA GLU A 820 15.57 -21.57 0.50
C GLU A 820 14.89 -20.46 1.30
N MET A 821 13.61 -20.63 1.66
CA MET A 821 12.88 -19.71 2.53
C MET A 821 13.42 -19.74 3.97
N ASP A 822 13.74 -20.92 4.52
CA ASP A 822 14.38 -21.08 5.83
C ASP A 822 15.74 -20.38 5.88
N ASP A 823 16.59 -20.57 4.88
CA ASP A 823 17.92 -19.95 4.80
C ASP A 823 17.81 -18.42 4.78
N VAL A 824 16.81 -17.86 4.12
CA VAL A 824 16.60 -16.42 4.02
C VAL A 824 16.05 -15.80 5.31
N TYR A 825 15.14 -16.47 6.02
CA TYR A 825 14.42 -15.90 7.17
C TYR A 825 14.95 -16.35 8.52
N ILE A 826 15.50 -17.57 8.64
CA ILE A 826 15.99 -18.15 9.91
C ILE A 826 17.45 -17.84 10.15
N ARG A 827 18.29 -17.75 9.10
CA ARG A 827 19.73 -17.50 9.21
C ARG A 827 20.14 -16.05 9.02
N LYS A 828 19.42 -15.12 9.60
CA LYS A 828 19.58 -13.65 9.43
C LYS A 828 20.98 -13.07 9.64
N ASP A 829 21.91 -13.81 10.25
CA ASP A 829 23.22 -13.30 10.65
C ASP A 829 24.43 -14.13 10.12
N VAL A 830 24.22 -15.07 9.21
CA VAL A 830 25.30 -15.90 8.68
C VAL A 830 25.82 -15.32 7.37
N ILE A 831 27.08 -14.90 7.39
CA ILE A 831 27.86 -14.61 6.18
C ILE A 831 28.52 -15.89 5.73
N GLU A 832 28.56 -16.13 4.42
CA GLU A 832 29.27 -17.26 3.81
C GLU A 832 30.24 -16.78 2.72
N LEU A 833 31.26 -17.60 2.43
CA LEU A 833 32.11 -17.45 1.26
C LEU A 833 31.59 -18.39 0.18
N ALA A 834 31.09 -17.83 -0.91
CA ALA A 834 30.65 -18.59 -2.08
C ALA A 834 31.68 -18.50 -3.21
N PRO A 835 31.98 -19.60 -3.94
CA PRO A 835 32.78 -19.47 -5.14
C PRO A 835 32.12 -18.58 -6.17
N ILE A 836 32.92 -17.90 -6.99
CA ILE A 836 32.38 -17.03 -8.04
C ILE A 836 32.11 -17.85 -9.29
N ASP A 837 30.89 -17.77 -9.80
CA ASP A 837 30.41 -18.43 -10.98
C ASP A 837 29.49 -17.51 -11.82
N VAL A 838 28.89 -18.09 -12.87
CA VAL A 838 28.00 -17.33 -13.77
C VAL A 838 26.74 -16.78 -13.06
N SER A 839 26.39 -17.33 -11.90
CA SER A 839 25.19 -16.89 -11.15
C SER A 839 25.42 -15.63 -10.35
N ASN A 840 26.64 -15.37 -9.87
CA ASN A 840 26.95 -14.26 -8.98
C ASN A 840 27.98 -13.26 -9.54
N VAL A 841 28.70 -13.57 -10.61
CA VAL A 841 29.75 -12.70 -11.15
C VAL A 841 29.25 -11.28 -11.49
N TYR A 842 28.07 -11.13 -12.04
CA TYR A 842 27.54 -9.80 -12.38
C TYR A 842 27.18 -8.99 -11.12
N ALA A 843 26.75 -9.64 -10.05
CA ALA A 843 26.52 -8.99 -8.77
C ALA A 843 27.84 -8.49 -8.18
N ILE A 844 28.89 -9.31 -8.23
CA ILE A 844 30.24 -8.96 -7.76
C ILE A 844 30.83 -7.78 -8.54
N LEU A 845 30.65 -7.74 -9.86
CA LEU A 845 31.16 -6.64 -10.71
C LEU A 845 30.49 -5.29 -10.39
N LYS A 846 29.28 -5.31 -9.80
CA LYS A 846 28.55 -4.08 -9.42
C LYS A 846 28.85 -3.58 -8.00
N LEU A 847 29.57 -4.35 -7.18
CA LEU A 847 29.96 -3.93 -5.84
C LEU A 847 30.91 -2.73 -5.91
N SER A 848 30.75 -1.79 -5.01
CA SER A 848 31.60 -0.59 -4.93
C SER A 848 31.83 -0.16 -3.49
N VAL A 849 33.01 0.34 -3.20
CA VAL A 849 33.36 0.93 -1.89
C VAL A 849 32.95 2.40 -1.82
N ASP A 850 32.97 2.98 -0.61
CA ASP A 850 32.76 4.44 -0.44
C ASP A 850 33.80 5.25 -1.23
N SER A 851 33.43 6.45 -1.65
CA SER A 851 34.30 7.34 -2.45
C SER A 851 35.64 7.63 -1.79
N LYS A 852 35.72 7.62 -0.47
CA LYS A 852 36.97 7.81 0.30
C LYS A 852 37.87 6.56 0.27
N GLN A 853 37.35 5.42 -0.12
CA GLN A 853 38.08 4.16 -0.18
C GLN A 853 38.41 3.75 -1.63
N GLN A 854 37.96 4.55 -2.60
CA GLN A 854 38.32 4.35 -4.00
C GLN A 854 39.84 4.55 -4.15
N GLY A 855 40.51 3.49 -4.61
CA GLY A 855 41.96 3.43 -4.71
C GLY A 855 42.65 2.49 -3.69
N PHE A 856 41.99 2.15 -2.58
CA PHE A 856 42.54 1.17 -1.63
C PHE A 856 42.31 -0.29 -2.04
N VAL A 857 41.40 -0.56 -2.96
CA VAL A 857 41.14 -1.89 -3.47
C VAL A 857 40.99 -1.84 -4.99
N ALA A 858 41.63 -2.76 -5.71
CA ALA A 858 41.49 -2.90 -7.14
C ALA A 858 40.04 -3.19 -7.54
N GLU A 859 39.66 -2.78 -8.74
CA GLU A 859 38.33 -3.10 -9.29
C GLU A 859 38.12 -4.61 -9.36
N ASN A 860 36.91 -5.09 -9.02
CA ASN A 860 36.58 -6.53 -9.01
C ASN A 860 36.78 -7.19 -10.37
N ALA A 861 36.57 -6.47 -11.48
CA ALA A 861 36.85 -6.95 -12.82
C ALA A 861 38.32 -7.30 -13.03
N LEU A 862 39.23 -6.41 -12.58
CA LEU A 862 40.68 -6.66 -12.64
C LEU A 862 41.08 -7.83 -11.75
N SER A 863 40.56 -7.90 -10.54
CA SER A 863 40.85 -8.99 -9.60
C SER A 863 40.42 -10.37 -10.13
N LEU A 864 39.28 -10.44 -10.82
CA LEU A 864 38.82 -11.67 -11.47
C LEU A 864 39.69 -12.06 -12.67
N ALA A 865 40.16 -11.07 -13.44
CA ALA A 865 41.10 -11.33 -14.54
C ALA A 865 42.47 -11.84 -14.01
N GLU A 866 42.97 -11.27 -12.93
CA GLU A 866 44.18 -11.72 -12.22
C GLU A 866 44.03 -13.15 -11.69
N ALA A 867 42.86 -13.50 -11.12
CA ALA A 867 42.56 -14.86 -10.63
C ALA A 867 42.66 -15.89 -11.76
N VAL A 868 42.14 -15.55 -12.95
CA VAL A 868 42.27 -16.43 -14.13
C VAL A 868 43.72 -16.58 -14.58
N ALA A 869 44.50 -15.48 -14.57
CA ALA A 869 45.90 -15.48 -15.02
C ALA A 869 46.83 -16.26 -14.09
N LEU A 870 46.48 -16.39 -12.81
CA LEU A 870 47.28 -17.08 -11.80
C LEU A 870 46.94 -18.56 -11.58
N GLU A 871 46.20 -19.17 -12.49
CA GLU A 871 45.94 -20.62 -12.63
C GLU A 871 45.75 -21.38 -11.29
N GLY A 872 44.75 -21.00 -10.51
CA GLY A 872 44.36 -21.66 -9.25
C GLY A 872 45.16 -21.25 -8.01
N LYS A 873 46.15 -20.35 -8.10
CA LYS A 873 46.80 -19.76 -6.92
C LYS A 873 45.99 -18.59 -6.30
N ALA A 874 45.27 -17.81 -7.12
CA ALA A 874 44.38 -16.79 -6.66
C ALA A 874 42.93 -17.33 -6.67
N LEU A 875 42.30 -17.37 -5.50
CA LEU A 875 40.96 -17.89 -5.30
C LEU A 875 39.99 -16.76 -4.94
N PRO A 876 39.11 -16.34 -5.87
CA PRO A 876 38.14 -15.32 -5.63
C PRO A 876 36.86 -15.90 -4.99
N TYR A 877 36.30 -15.18 -4.01
CA TYR A 877 35.07 -15.52 -3.31
C TYR A 877 34.10 -14.34 -3.29
N ALA A 878 32.83 -14.64 -3.50
CA ALA A 878 31.75 -13.76 -3.12
C ALA A 878 31.56 -13.84 -1.60
N ILE A 879 31.50 -12.71 -0.92
CA ILE A 879 31.03 -12.63 0.46
C ILE A 879 29.52 -12.44 0.36
N VAL A 880 28.78 -13.44 0.86
CA VAL A 880 27.35 -13.51 0.67
C VAL A 880 26.66 -13.53 2.03
N GLN A 881 25.65 -12.66 2.19
CA GLN A 881 24.71 -12.72 3.32
C GLN A 881 23.33 -13.08 2.80
N ASN A 882 22.80 -14.20 3.27
CA ASN A 882 21.48 -14.68 2.82
C ASN A 882 21.39 -14.71 1.28
N GLY A 883 22.54 -15.06 0.64
CA GLY A 883 22.69 -15.14 -0.78
C GLY A 883 22.83 -13.82 -1.53
N VAL A 884 22.78 -12.67 -0.89
CA VAL A 884 23.12 -11.36 -1.49
C VAL A 884 24.63 -11.16 -1.43
N ALA A 885 25.25 -10.84 -2.57
CA ALA A 885 26.65 -10.44 -2.58
C ALA A 885 26.81 -9.10 -1.83
N VAL A 886 27.38 -9.17 -0.63
CA VAL A 886 27.64 -7.99 0.22
C VAL A 886 29.08 -7.54 0.13
N GLY A 887 29.95 -8.36 -0.46
CA GLY A 887 31.37 -8.06 -0.60
C GLY A 887 32.09 -9.06 -1.51
N PHE A 888 33.36 -8.84 -1.66
CA PHE A 888 34.27 -9.66 -2.45
C PHE A 888 35.54 -9.90 -1.65
N ALA A 889 36.06 -11.13 -1.71
CA ALA A 889 37.38 -11.48 -1.16
C ALA A 889 38.17 -12.26 -2.21
N MET A 890 39.45 -12.08 -2.22
CA MET A 890 40.39 -12.90 -3.01
C MET A 890 41.58 -13.29 -2.15
N ILE A 891 41.85 -14.60 -2.06
CA ILE A 891 43.00 -15.14 -1.36
C ILE A 891 44.02 -15.63 -2.34
N TYR A 892 45.30 -15.53 -1.99
CA TYR A 892 46.40 -16.11 -2.73
C TYR A 892 47.00 -17.28 -1.92
N VAL A 893 47.17 -18.43 -2.57
CA VAL A 893 47.64 -19.67 -1.96
C VAL A 893 48.73 -20.28 -2.82
N ASP A 894 49.95 -20.32 -2.29
CA ASP A 894 51.06 -21.08 -2.86
C ASP A 894 51.62 -22.03 -1.79
N GLY A 895 50.97 -23.21 -1.68
CA GLY A 895 51.29 -24.22 -0.68
C GLY A 895 52.69 -24.84 -0.84
N GLU A 896 53.26 -24.79 -2.06
CA GLU A 896 54.65 -25.28 -2.29
C GLU A 896 55.70 -24.33 -1.65
N HIS A 897 55.41 -23.04 -1.58
CA HIS A 897 56.29 -22.05 -0.98
C HIS A 897 55.84 -21.60 0.41
N GLY A 898 54.71 -22.10 0.92
CA GLY A 898 54.14 -21.77 2.22
C GLY A 898 53.58 -20.32 2.26
N GLU A 899 53.15 -19.79 1.12
CA GLU A 899 52.63 -18.43 1.01
C GLU A 899 51.10 -18.45 1.03
N TYR A 900 50.53 -17.85 2.04
CA TYR A 900 49.07 -17.69 2.21
C TYR A 900 48.74 -16.21 2.49
N CYS A 901 48.00 -15.57 1.60
CA CYS A 901 47.76 -14.14 1.66
C CYS A 901 46.27 -13.81 1.46
N ILE A 902 45.77 -12.86 2.21
CA ILE A 902 44.49 -12.17 1.89
C ILE A 902 44.85 -11.06 0.93
N TRP A 903 44.58 -11.29 -0.36
CA TRP A 903 45.03 -10.37 -1.40
C TRP A 903 44.07 -9.24 -1.64
N ARG A 904 42.74 -9.53 -1.53
CA ARG A 904 41.68 -8.52 -1.69
C ARG A 904 40.56 -8.79 -0.68
N LEU A 905 40.02 -7.74 -0.10
CA LEU A 905 38.80 -7.78 0.72
C LEU A 905 38.07 -6.46 0.59
N MET A 906 36.83 -6.51 0.18
CA MET A 906 35.96 -5.35 0.17
C MET A 906 34.53 -5.70 0.64
N ILE A 907 33.90 -4.78 1.31
CA ILE A 907 32.46 -4.77 1.59
C ILE A 907 31.82 -3.62 0.83
N ASP A 908 30.75 -3.89 0.13
CA ASP A 908 30.02 -2.85 -0.62
C ASP A 908 29.54 -1.74 0.31
N LYS A 909 29.62 -0.49 -0.14
CA LYS A 909 29.28 0.71 0.64
C LYS A 909 27.90 0.67 1.31
N ARG A 910 26.94 -0.04 0.74
CA ARG A 910 25.58 -0.25 1.28
C ARG A 910 25.56 -1.12 2.53
N PHE A 911 26.58 -1.95 2.71
CA PHE A 911 26.69 -2.97 3.76
C PHE A 911 27.82 -2.70 4.76
N GLN A 912 28.60 -1.62 4.60
CA GLN A 912 29.64 -1.22 5.56
C GLN A 912 29.06 -0.85 6.93
N HIS A 913 29.89 -0.86 7.96
CA HIS A 913 29.55 -0.55 9.36
C HIS A 913 28.48 -1.44 10.02
N LYS A 914 28.14 -2.58 9.40
CA LYS A 914 27.17 -3.57 9.91
C LYS A 914 27.82 -4.84 10.47
N GLY A 915 29.15 -4.86 10.64
CA GLY A 915 29.89 -6.01 11.14
C GLY A 915 30.34 -7.02 10.08
N PHE A 916 29.91 -6.85 8.83
CA PHE A 916 30.18 -7.82 7.75
C PHE A 916 31.67 -7.99 7.43
N GLY A 917 32.48 -6.93 7.48
CA GLY A 917 33.91 -7.03 7.28
C GLY A 917 34.59 -7.91 8.33
N THR A 918 34.19 -7.81 9.59
CA THR A 918 34.73 -8.66 10.67
C THR A 918 34.35 -10.12 10.50
N ALA A 919 33.09 -10.36 10.13
CA ALA A 919 32.60 -11.73 9.93
C ALA A 919 33.22 -12.37 8.68
N ALA A 920 33.34 -11.64 7.57
CA ALA A 920 34.01 -12.08 6.36
C ALA A 920 35.48 -12.45 6.58
N MET A 921 36.20 -11.58 7.30
CA MET A 921 37.60 -11.85 7.67
C MET A 921 37.77 -13.15 8.47
N LYS A 922 36.87 -13.43 9.42
CA LYS A 922 36.90 -14.72 10.18
C LYS A 922 36.72 -15.91 9.27
N LEU A 923 35.84 -15.84 8.28
CA LEU A 923 35.62 -16.91 7.31
C LEU A 923 36.83 -17.09 6.37
N VAL A 924 37.39 -15.99 5.89
CA VAL A 924 38.60 -16.00 5.04
C VAL A 924 39.79 -16.64 5.80
N ILE A 925 39.97 -16.27 7.08
CA ILE A 925 41.00 -16.85 7.94
C ILE A 925 40.77 -18.38 8.12
N ALA A 926 39.50 -18.76 8.37
CA ALA A 926 39.13 -20.17 8.51
C ALA A 926 39.38 -20.95 7.22
N GLU A 927 39.11 -20.36 6.06
CA GLU A 927 39.33 -20.97 4.76
C GLU A 927 40.83 -21.14 4.47
N LEU A 928 41.66 -20.13 4.72
CA LEU A 928 43.11 -20.26 4.58
C LEU A 928 43.69 -21.30 5.52
N LYS A 929 43.16 -21.39 6.75
CA LYS A 929 43.53 -22.44 7.70
C LYS A 929 43.15 -23.84 7.19
N ARG A 930 41.99 -23.98 6.61
CA ARG A 930 41.53 -25.24 5.97
C ARG A 930 42.44 -25.65 4.80
N LEU A 931 42.97 -24.66 4.07
CA LEU A 931 43.89 -24.85 2.96
C LEU A 931 45.34 -25.11 3.41
N GLY A 932 45.62 -25.13 4.73
CA GLY A 932 46.90 -25.52 5.31
C GLY A 932 47.80 -24.34 5.73
N ALA A 933 47.28 -23.13 5.85
CA ALA A 933 48.05 -22.02 6.33
C ALA A 933 48.41 -22.18 7.82
N ASP A 934 49.65 -21.95 8.18
CA ASP A 934 50.17 -21.76 9.54
C ASP A 934 50.41 -20.25 9.87
N LYS A 935 50.45 -19.47 8.80
CA LYS A 935 50.65 -18.05 8.84
C LYS A 935 49.89 -17.37 7.68
N ILE A 936 49.25 -16.27 7.95
CA ILE A 936 48.52 -15.49 6.95
C ILE A 936 49.12 -14.09 6.87
N THR A 937 49.34 -13.60 5.67
CA THR A 937 49.80 -12.23 5.40
C THR A 937 48.72 -11.43 4.68
N LEU A 938 48.72 -10.13 4.84
CA LEU A 938 47.99 -9.13 4.06
C LEU A 938 48.76 -7.84 3.98
N SER A 939 48.46 -7.03 2.98
CA SER A 939 48.98 -5.68 2.89
C SER A 939 47.89 -4.64 3.13
N VAL A 940 48.26 -3.45 3.61
CA VAL A 940 47.33 -2.35 3.84
C VAL A 940 48.02 -1.01 3.53
N GLU A 941 47.31 -0.14 2.85
CA GLU A 941 47.75 1.22 2.64
C GLU A 941 47.93 1.95 3.99
N PRO A 942 49.02 2.67 4.21
CA PRO A 942 49.28 3.35 5.51
C PRO A 942 48.16 4.30 5.96
N ASP A 943 47.46 4.91 5.01
CA ASP A 943 46.37 5.86 5.26
C ASP A 943 45.00 5.17 5.49
N ASN A 944 44.91 3.84 5.32
CA ASN A 944 43.66 3.07 5.54
C ASN A 944 43.58 2.55 6.99
N GLU A 945 43.43 3.49 7.93
CA GLU A 945 43.41 3.17 9.37
C GLU A 945 42.16 2.33 9.76
N ASP A 946 41.07 2.46 9.05
CA ASP A 946 39.83 1.64 9.29
C ASP A 946 40.11 0.16 9.04
N ALA A 947 40.74 -0.20 7.92
CA ALA A 947 41.16 -1.56 7.63
C ALA A 947 42.24 -2.05 8.60
N ALA A 948 43.25 -1.26 8.86
CA ALA A 948 44.32 -1.59 9.81
C ALA A 948 43.77 -1.87 11.21
N SER A 949 42.79 -1.06 11.68
CA SER A 949 42.10 -1.27 12.95
C SER A 949 41.32 -2.58 12.98
N LEU A 950 40.62 -2.94 11.90
CA LEU A 950 39.93 -4.21 11.78
C LEU A 950 40.92 -5.39 11.87
N TYR A 951 42.03 -5.32 11.15
CA TYR A 951 43.02 -6.40 11.11
C TYR A 951 43.70 -6.58 12.47
N ARG A 952 44.05 -5.48 13.17
CA ARG A 952 44.59 -5.56 14.55
C ARG A 952 43.62 -6.22 15.53
N LYS A 953 42.30 -5.93 15.44
CA LYS A 953 41.27 -6.59 16.29
C LYS A 953 41.19 -8.08 16.05
N LEU A 954 41.56 -8.58 14.87
CA LEU A 954 41.60 -9.98 14.50
C LEU A 954 42.96 -10.66 14.78
N GLY A 955 43.89 -9.94 15.35
CA GLY A 955 45.17 -10.49 15.78
C GLY A 955 46.32 -10.30 14.79
N PHE A 956 46.12 -9.60 13.68
CA PHE A 956 47.20 -9.25 12.77
C PHE A 956 48.11 -8.18 13.39
N ALA A 957 49.43 -8.31 13.17
CA ALA A 957 50.44 -7.33 13.58
C ALA A 957 51.33 -6.93 12.40
N PHE A 958 51.73 -5.68 12.35
CA PHE A 958 52.73 -5.22 11.37
C PHE A 958 54.02 -5.99 11.51
N ASN A 959 54.58 -6.52 10.43
CA ASN A 959 55.81 -7.29 10.40
C ASN A 959 57.04 -6.46 9.99
N GLY A 960 56.86 -5.15 9.73
CA GLY A 960 57.92 -4.24 9.35
C GLY A 960 58.26 -4.20 7.86
N ARG A 961 57.60 -5.04 7.03
CA ARG A 961 57.79 -5.02 5.56
C ARG A 961 56.96 -3.87 4.98
N LEU A 962 57.58 -3.09 4.10
CA LEU A 962 56.91 -2.08 3.28
C LEU A 962 57.30 -2.37 1.83
N GLU A 963 56.35 -2.53 0.95
CA GLU A 963 56.54 -2.85 -0.46
C GLU A 963 55.48 -2.12 -1.30
N ASP A 964 55.90 -1.49 -2.37
CA ASP A 964 55.06 -0.70 -3.27
C ASP A 964 54.15 0.36 -2.59
N GLY A 965 54.59 0.83 -1.39
CA GLY A 965 53.88 1.80 -0.57
C GLY A 965 52.91 1.19 0.44
N GLU A 966 52.68 -0.09 0.44
CA GLU A 966 51.77 -0.83 1.34
C GLU A 966 52.54 -1.44 2.53
N ALA A 967 51.96 -1.38 3.71
CA ALA A 967 52.52 -1.98 4.93
C ALA A 967 51.95 -3.40 5.13
N TYR A 968 52.83 -4.36 5.41
CA TYR A 968 52.43 -5.76 5.56
C TYR A 968 52.10 -6.10 7.02
N MET A 969 51.00 -6.83 7.19
CA MET A 969 50.60 -7.39 8.47
C MET A 969 50.61 -8.91 8.41
N GLU A 970 50.84 -9.56 9.56
CA GLU A 970 50.92 -11.02 9.68
C GLU A 970 50.08 -11.53 10.85
N LEU A 971 49.39 -12.65 10.63
CA LEU A 971 48.69 -13.43 11.66
C LEU A 971 49.30 -14.81 11.73
N LYS A 972 49.79 -15.24 12.90
CA LYS A 972 50.19 -16.63 13.17
C LYS A 972 48.99 -17.43 13.67
N LEU A 973 48.65 -18.54 13.06
CA LEU A 973 47.46 -19.38 13.33
C LEU A 973 47.67 -20.38 14.45
#